data_4164d2877c99a2dbce2fd991047e3182
#
_entry.id   4164d2877c99a2dbce2fd991047e3182
#
_cell.length_a   1.000
_cell.length_b   1.000
_cell.length_c   1.000
_cell.angle_alpha   90.00
_cell.angle_beta   90.00
_cell.angle_gamma   90.00
#
_symmetry.space_group_name_H-M   'P 1'
#
loop_
_entity.id
_entity.type
_entity.pdbx_description
1 polymer ?
#
loop_
_entity_poly.entity_id
_entity_poly.type
_entity_poly.pdbx_seq_one_letter_code
_entity_poly.pdbx_strand_id
1 'polypeptide(L)'
;MLPLRKMGYLVTTAAASRSAPFLVCSYSIKVFWAPAFRLWGNETQRCIHQFVVVGTSPTSLTKLIMESTVMRCQPDGLSNPLRSFSSGAGTILVQARDIGRISMELENAVEEHRFDDAWKLHEQHMMMEGFPRKSLVNKFLTAFAESLDLQWLEKAYGLVEMAIEDGKENLLEKETLIFLAYCLARCGLVVPGSTVMRKLVEMEQFPPVSAWSAILAHMSQTAPGAYLAAELVTEIGYLFQDGRVDPRKKINVPLIAMKPNTTACNIALAGCLLFHTTRKAEQLLGMMPRIGVKVDTTLLVLMAHIYERNGRREELKKLKRYIDEAPDLSDVQFRQFYNCLLRSHLNFGDLEAASHMVLEMLRKAKEAQNSLAAATLIFEASGRGNETPPAQVSSLGELEDLDIGKVHQRYSICFEVFCRDRKFSNLESEAKQLLGILLVKLQRQVDLITTEHGILQPTERIFVKLVKGFLEVGKTKDLVEFLIKAEKVDSPASTDDSVLVHVINSCILLGWLDQAHDLLDEMRLAGVKTGSAVYASLLKAYCKENRSGEVSSLLRDARKAGIQLDSSCYEVLIQSRVLQDDSHGALNLFKEMKEAKIPRSSHQEFEMLVKGCANKGEAGLMGKLLQEIKEGQRLDSGVHDWNHVIHFFCKKRLMQDAEKALKKMRSLGHLPNAQTFHSMVTGYAAIGGKYTEVTELWGEMKSFASATAMKFDQELLDSVLYTFVRGGFFSRANEVVVMMEKQSMFIDKYKYRTLFLRYHKTLYKGKAPKVQSEAQLKKREAGLTFKKWVGLC
;
A
#
# COMPACT_ATOMS: atom_id res chain seq x y z
N MET A 1 36.30 -3.19 18.19
CA MET A 1 36.72 -2.11 17.24
C MET A 1 37.67 -2.73 16.22
N LEU A 2 37.17 -3.03 15.04
CA LEU A 2 37.96 -3.57 13.92
C LEU A 2 38.87 -2.46 13.36
N PRO A 3 40.16 -2.68 13.21
CA PRO A 3 41.08 -1.65 12.72
C PRO A 3 40.86 -1.42 11.21
N LEU A 4 40.51 -0.20 10.83
CA LEU A 4 40.31 0.30 9.48
C LEU A 4 41.40 -0.08 8.44
N ARG A 5 42.60 -0.44 8.88
CA ARG A 5 43.69 -0.88 7.99
C ARG A 5 43.37 -2.11 7.13
N LYS A 6 42.52 -3.03 7.59
CA LYS A 6 42.12 -4.21 6.81
C LYS A 6 41.01 -3.95 5.80
N MET A 7 40.17 -2.89 5.99
CA MET A 7 39.12 -2.51 5.04
C MET A 7 39.61 -1.60 3.89
N GLY A 8 40.74 -0.92 4.03
CA GLY A 8 41.32 -0.08 2.98
C GLY A 8 41.61 -0.82 1.67
N TYR A 9 41.86 -2.09 1.74
CA TYR A 9 42.10 -2.94 0.56
C TYR A 9 40.81 -3.28 -0.24
N LEU A 10 39.64 -3.21 0.40
CA LEU A 10 38.37 -3.50 -0.25
C LEU A 10 37.86 -2.35 -1.12
N VAL A 11 38.30 -1.13 -0.83
CA VAL A 11 37.81 0.09 -1.50
C VAL A 11 38.83 0.62 -2.53
N THR A 12 40.13 0.21 -2.43
CA THR A 12 41.23 0.82 -3.22
C THR A 12 41.48 0.21 -4.60
N THR A 13 40.82 -0.87 -4.98
CA THR A 13 41.08 -1.50 -6.30
C THR A 13 40.41 -0.79 -7.51
N ALA A 14 39.67 0.28 -7.29
CA ALA A 14 38.98 0.99 -8.38
C ALA A 14 39.60 2.34 -8.80
N ALA A 15 40.71 2.76 -8.19
CA ALA A 15 41.26 4.13 -8.39
C ALA A 15 42.74 4.14 -8.85
N ALA A 16 43.13 3.20 -9.68
CA ALA A 16 44.44 3.23 -10.31
C ALA A 16 44.35 3.64 -11.78
N SER A 17 44.29 4.94 -12.07
CA SER A 17 44.94 5.50 -13.26
C SER A 17 44.92 7.03 -13.26
N ARG A 18 46.11 7.57 -13.28
CA ARG A 18 46.56 8.90 -13.62
C ARG A 18 46.76 9.92 -12.49
N SER A 19 47.96 9.92 -12.02
CA SER A 19 48.67 10.93 -11.26
C SER A 19 49.17 12.09 -12.15
N ALA A 20 48.95 13.31 -11.69
CA ALA A 20 49.81 14.46 -12.01
C ALA A 20 49.95 15.33 -10.75
N PRO A 21 51.13 15.86 -10.43
CA PRO A 21 51.39 16.56 -9.18
C PRO A 21 51.02 18.06 -9.33
N PHE A 22 50.27 18.60 -8.40
CA PHE A 22 50.14 20.04 -8.26
C PHE A 22 50.64 20.53 -6.92
N LEU A 23 51.52 21.53 -7.05
CA LEU A 23 52.14 22.29 -5.98
C LEU A 23 51.10 23.17 -5.25
N VAL A 24 51.24 23.18 -3.93
CA VAL A 24 50.41 23.91 -3.00
C VAL A 24 50.89 25.31 -2.81
N CYS A 25 50.04 26.29 -3.05
CA CYS A 25 50.16 27.61 -2.45
C CYS A 25 48.84 27.96 -1.73
N SER A 26 48.98 28.37 -0.50
CA SER A 26 47.93 28.80 0.41
C SER A 26 47.32 30.12 -0.04
N TYR A 27 46.21 30.12 -0.77
CA TYR A 27 45.39 31.29 -1.00
C TYR A 27 43.90 30.95 -0.89
N SER A 28 43.17 31.90 -0.30
CA SER A 28 41.82 31.89 0.18
C SER A 28 40.81 30.99 -0.59
N ILE A 29 39.98 30.33 0.15
CA ILE A 29 38.93 29.41 -0.22
C ILE A 29 37.98 29.98 -1.33
N LYS A 30 37.85 31.30 -1.43
CA LYS A 30 37.03 31.97 -2.45
C LYS A 30 37.43 31.71 -3.90
N VAL A 31 38.68 31.40 -4.18
CA VAL A 31 39.20 31.24 -5.57
C VAL A 31 38.92 29.83 -6.12
N PHE A 32 38.72 28.85 -5.26
CA PHE A 32 38.57 27.46 -5.69
C PHE A 32 37.15 27.03 -6.08
N TRP A 33 36.12 27.75 -5.60
CA TRP A 33 34.73 27.38 -5.79
C TRP A 33 34.08 27.99 -7.05
N ALA A 34 34.50 29.18 -7.43
CA ALA A 34 33.85 29.92 -8.52
C ALA A 34 33.92 29.25 -9.92
N PRO A 35 35.01 28.56 -10.35
CA PRO A 35 35.05 27.91 -11.66
C PRO A 35 34.28 26.59 -11.70
N ALA A 36 34.23 25.83 -10.59
CA ALA A 36 33.54 24.55 -10.55
C ALA A 36 32.03 24.69 -10.63
N PHE A 37 31.46 25.72 -10.00
CA PHE A 37 30.01 25.98 -10.00
C PHE A 37 29.44 26.39 -11.37
N ARG A 38 30.21 27.15 -12.18
CA ARG A 38 29.75 27.55 -13.52
C ARG A 38 29.67 26.41 -14.53
N LEU A 39 30.44 25.34 -14.33
CA LEU A 39 30.43 24.15 -15.22
C LEU A 39 29.33 23.14 -14.83
N TRP A 40 28.92 23.14 -13.57
CA TRP A 40 28.01 22.14 -13.06
C TRP A 40 26.52 22.53 -13.09
N GLY A 41 26.23 23.82 -13.12
CA GLY A 41 24.85 24.32 -13.26
C GLY A 41 24.15 23.88 -14.54
N ASN A 42 24.92 23.65 -15.61
CA ASN A 42 24.38 23.19 -16.90
C ASN A 42 24.17 21.66 -16.98
N GLU A 43 24.87 20.85 -16.17
CA GLU A 43 24.67 19.40 -16.16
C GLU A 43 23.50 18.98 -15.29
N THR A 44 23.26 19.67 -14.16
CA THR A 44 22.09 19.42 -13.30
C THR A 44 20.78 19.70 -14.04
N GLN A 45 20.72 20.77 -14.83
CA GLN A 45 19.55 21.03 -15.68
C GLN A 45 19.37 19.97 -16.79
N ARG A 46 20.45 19.43 -17.36
CA ARG A 46 20.34 18.34 -18.34
C ARG A 46 19.92 17.01 -17.72
N CYS A 47 20.38 16.70 -16.52
CA CYS A 47 19.95 15.49 -15.81
C CYS A 47 18.48 15.54 -15.42
N ILE A 48 17.96 16.70 -14.99
CA ILE A 48 16.52 16.87 -14.69
C ILE A 48 15.68 16.69 -15.97
N HIS A 49 16.14 17.19 -17.11
CA HIS A 49 15.45 16.96 -18.40
C HIS A 49 15.50 15.51 -18.89
N GLN A 50 16.56 14.76 -18.60
CA GLN A 50 16.64 13.34 -19.00
C GLN A 50 15.79 12.42 -18.10
N PHE A 51 15.56 12.75 -16.84
CA PHE A 51 14.69 11.97 -15.95
C PHE A 51 13.19 12.13 -16.25
N VAL A 52 12.79 13.22 -16.91
CA VAL A 52 11.38 13.49 -17.32
C VAL A 52 11.01 12.74 -18.62
N VAL A 53 11.98 12.24 -19.38
CA VAL A 53 11.74 11.62 -20.70
C VAL A 53 11.67 10.09 -20.67
N VAL A 54 12.04 9.43 -19.57
CA VAL A 54 12.04 7.96 -19.50
C VAL A 54 11.09 7.46 -18.41
N GLY A 55 9.80 7.51 -18.66
CA GLY A 55 8.87 6.80 -17.80
C GLY A 55 7.42 7.27 -17.88
N THR A 56 6.63 6.55 -18.65
CA THR A 56 5.17 6.39 -18.60
C THR A 56 4.28 7.60 -18.86
N SER A 57 3.24 7.35 -19.67
CA SER A 57 2.18 8.25 -20.12
C SER A 57 1.63 9.20 -19.01
N PRO A 58 1.26 10.43 -19.38
CA PRO A 58 0.94 11.49 -18.44
C PRO A 58 -0.42 11.24 -17.78
N THR A 59 -0.39 10.92 -16.51
CA THR A 59 -1.55 11.03 -15.63
C THR A 59 -1.72 12.48 -15.18
N SER A 60 -2.94 12.86 -14.84
CA SER A 60 -3.44 14.22 -14.60
C SER A 60 -2.60 15.14 -13.69
N LEU A 61 -1.65 14.60 -12.92
CA LEU A 61 -0.78 15.38 -12.01
C LEU A 61 0.33 16.14 -12.75
N THR A 62 0.82 15.61 -13.88
CA THR A 62 1.84 16.28 -14.70
C THR A 62 1.28 17.51 -15.43
N LYS A 63 -0.03 17.54 -15.64
CA LYS A 63 -0.68 18.69 -16.26
C LYS A 63 -0.78 19.91 -15.32
N LEU A 64 -0.96 19.67 -14.03
CA LEU A 64 -1.02 20.71 -13.00
C LEU A 64 0.36 21.37 -12.74
N ILE A 65 1.45 20.60 -12.86
CA ILE A 65 2.82 21.13 -12.68
C ILE A 65 3.28 21.90 -13.91
N MET A 66 2.81 21.54 -15.12
CA MET A 66 3.17 22.26 -16.35
C MET A 66 2.37 23.57 -16.54
N GLU A 67 1.16 23.64 -15.98
CA GLU A 67 0.36 24.88 -16.06
C GLU A 67 0.81 25.97 -15.08
N SER A 68 1.49 25.63 -14.00
CA SER A 68 2.05 26.62 -13.05
C SER A 68 3.40 27.23 -13.48
N THR A 69 4.06 26.66 -14.50
CA THR A 69 5.39 27.13 -14.93
C THR A 69 5.35 28.00 -16.19
N VAL A 70 4.18 28.32 -16.75
CA VAL A 70 4.00 29.14 -17.95
C VAL A 70 3.08 30.34 -17.67
N MET A 71 3.41 31.10 -16.61
CA MET A 71 3.02 32.51 -16.54
C MET A 71 4.25 33.36 -16.83
N ARG A 72 4.65 33.37 -18.10
CA ARG A 72 5.55 34.39 -18.64
C ARG A 72 4.75 35.64 -18.83
N CYS A 73 5.10 36.66 -18.08
CA CYS A 73 4.71 38.05 -18.35
C CYS A 73 5.04 38.42 -19.78
N GLN A 74 4.05 38.73 -20.61
CA GLN A 74 4.22 39.52 -21.82
C GLN A 74 4.09 40.98 -21.42
N PRO A 75 4.94 41.88 -21.96
CA PRO A 75 4.83 43.31 -21.74
C PRO A 75 3.81 43.89 -22.75
N ASP A 76 2.67 44.27 -22.27
CA ASP A 76 1.75 45.03 -23.08
C ASP A 76 2.00 46.52 -22.88
N GLY A 77 1.96 47.11 -23.99
CA GLY A 77 2.39 48.42 -24.40
C GLY A 77 1.78 49.63 -23.69
N LEU A 78 2.58 50.63 -23.75
CA LEU A 78 2.33 52.04 -23.58
C LEU A 78 0.91 52.48 -23.93
N SER A 79 0.27 53.13 -22.96
CA SER A 79 -0.51 54.32 -23.22
C SER A 79 -0.52 55.22 -21.98
N ASN A 80 0.24 56.30 -22.05
CA ASN A 80 0.11 57.45 -21.18
C ASN A 80 -1.26 58.12 -21.37
N PRO A 81 -1.80 58.69 -20.30
CA PRO A 81 -2.18 60.11 -20.41
C PRO A 81 -1.56 60.98 -19.30
N LEU A 82 -0.87 61.97 -19.76
CA LEU A 82 -0.54 63.19 -19.06
C LEU A 82 -1.74 63.75 -18.27
N ARG A 83 -1.55 63.98 -16.96
CA ARG A 83 -2.23 65.06 -16.26
C ARG A 83 -1.40 65.61 -15.08
N SER A 84 -1.02 66.80 -15.29
CA SER A 84 -0.92 67.96 -14.39
C SER A 84 -0.08 67.86 -13.10
N PHE A 85 1.03 68.50 -13.19
CA PHE A 85 1.81 68.98 -12.04
C PHE A 85 0.98 69.95 -11.18
N SER A 86 0.95 69.72 -9.88
CA SER A 86 0.76 70.79 -8.90
C SER A 86 1.53 70.49 -7.64
N SER A 87 2.43 71.34 -7.28
CA SER A 87 3.03 71.63 -5.99
C SER A 87 3.61 70.50 -5.14
N GLY A 88 4.87 70.17 -5.40
CA GLY A 88 5.64 69.13 -4.70
C GLY A 88 6.67 69.70 -3.69
N ALA A 89 6.35 70.62 -2.83
CA ALA A 89 7.28 71.09 -1.76
C ALA A 89 6.89 70.52 -0.36
N GLY A 90 5.68 69.98 -0.24
CA GLY A 90 5.22 69.36 1.03
C GLY A 90 5.46 67.86 1.16
N THR A 91 5.68 67.15 0.03
CA THR A 91 5.75 65.69 -0.03
C THR A 91 7.10 65.10 0.42
N ILE A 92 8.19 65.88 0.30
CA ILE A 92 9.53 65.36 0.65
C ILE A 92 9.76 65.28 2.17
N LEU A 93 9.14 66.19 2.97
CA LEU A 93 9.24 66.16 4.43
C LEU A 93 8.30 65.11 5.07
N VAL A 94 7.23 64.73 4.38
CA VAL A 94 6.31 63.67 4.79
C VAL A 94 6.95 62.31 4.55
N GLN A 95 7.68 62.13 3.43
CA GLN A 95 8.35 60.86 3.11
C GLN A 95 9.45 60.49 4.11
N ALA A 96 10.21 61.45 4.66
CA ALA A 96 11.25 61.12 5.65
C ALA A 96 10.74 60.71 7.03
N ARG A 97 9.48 61.03 7.38
CA ARG A 97 8.80 60.49 8.58
C ARG A 97 8.14 59.16 8.37
N ASP A 98 7.86 58.74 7.15
CA ASP A 98 7.12 57.50 6.85
C ASP A 98 7.99 56.22 6.92
N ILE A 99 9.31 56.33 6.69
CA ILE A 99 10.19 55.12 6.68
C ILE A 99 10.27 54.46 8.06
N GLY A 100 10.45 55.26 9.13
CA GLY A 100 10.45 54.74 10.49
C GLY A 100 9.11 54.09 10.89
N ARG A 101 8.00 54.66 10.37
CA ARG A 101 6.65 54.11 10.59
C ARG A 101 6.45 52.83 9.78
N ILE A 102 6.86 52.78 8.53
CA ILE A 102 6.81 51.59 7.70
C ILE A 102 7.63 50.45 8.33
N SER A 103 8.83 50.74 8.85
CA SER A 103 9.67 49.74 9.51
C SER A 103 9.01 49.19 10.78
N MET A 104 8.33 50.05 11.59
CA MET A 104 7.59 49.62 12.77
C MET A 104 6.33 48.84 12.40
N GLU A 105 5.56 49.30 11.40
CA GLU A 105 4.36 48.58 10.92
C GLU A 105 4.73 47.24 10.32
N LEU A 106 5.89 47.15 9.61
CA LEU A 106 6.44 45.89 9.09
C LEU A 106 6.80 44.94 10.26
N GLU A 107 7.47 45.44 11.30
CA GLU A 107 7.83 44.64 12.48
C GLU A 107 6.57 44.10 13.18
N ASN A 108 5.56 44.94 13.40
CA ASN A 108 4.27 44.53 13.99
C ASN A 108 3.52 43.53 13.10
N ALA A 109 3.50 43.73 11.77
CA ALA A 109 2.85 42.79 10.85
C ALA A 109 3.51 41.41 10.85
N VAL A 110 4.83 41.37 11.01
CA VAL A 110 5.59 40.11 11.14
C VAL A 110 5.27 39.42 12.46
N GLU A 111 5.22 40.17 13.59
CA GLU A 111 4.91 39.61 14.91
C GLU A 111 3.45 39.12 15.03
N GLU A 112 2.53 39.78 14.32
CA GLU A 112 1.12 39.39 14.24
C GLU A 112 0.83 38.32 13.17
N HIS A 113 1.87 37.81 12.47
CA HIS A 113 1.76 36.82 11.37
C HIS A 113 0.85 37.25 10.21
N ARG A 114 0.73 38.56 9.95
CA ARG A 114 0.02 39.15 8.79
C ARG A 114 0.95 39.22 7.59
N PHE A 115 1.26 38.07 7.01
CA PHE A 115 2.31 37.93 5.99
C PHE A 115 2.05 38.71 4.69
N ASP A 116 0.80 38.78 4.22
CA ASP A 116 0.43 39.55 3.03
C ASP A 116 0.69 41.04 3.22
N ASP A 117 0.37 41.59 4.38
CA ASP A 117 0.61 43.00 4.70
C ASP A 117 2.11 43.25 4.93
N ALA A 118 2.78 42.35 5.64
CA ALA A 118 4.22 42.37 5.85
C ALA A 118 4.98 42.40 4.51
N TRP A 119 4.56 41.59 3.55
CA TRP A 119 5.18 41.59 2.21
C TRP A 119 5.00 42.91 1.45
N LYS A 120 3.79 43.47 1.45
CA LYS A 120 3.51 44.75 0.81
C LYS A 120 4.33 45.92 1.44
N LEU A 121 4.42 45.95 2.77
CA LEU A 121 5.22 46.91 3.50
C LEU A 121 6.72 46.71 3.21
N HIS A 122 7.18 45.47 3.07
CA HIS A 122 8.55 45.17 2.68
C HIS A 122 8.85 45.69 1.26
N GLU A 123 7.96 45.44 0.29
CA GLU A 123 8.12 45.98 -1.08
C GLU A 123 8.18 47.50 -1.09
N GLN A 124 7.33 48.18 -0.31
CA GLN A 124 7.37 49.64 -0.15
C GLN A 124 8.70 50.10 0.46
N HIS A 125 9.17 49.44 1.52
CA HIS A 125 10.45 49.75 2.16
C HIS A 125 11.63 49.56 1.18
N MET A 126 11.62 48.48 0.40
CA MET A 126 12.64 48.19 -0.62
C MET A 126 12.70 49.26 -1.70
N MET A 127 11.53 49.81 -2.12
CA MET A 127 11.49 50.90 -3.13
C MET A 127 11.99 52.25 -2.60
N MET A 128 11.90 52.48 -1.28
CA MET A 128 12.25 53.76 -0.67
C MET A 128 13.69 53.81 -0.19
N GLU A 129 14.17 52.81 0.51
CA GLU A 129 15.46 52.80 1.22
C GLU A 129 16.31 51.55 0.93
N GLY A 130 15.73 50.60 0.21
CA GLY A 130 16.37 49.31 -0.02
C GLY A 130 16.12 48.30 1.14
N PHE A 131 17.10 47.44 1.39
CA PHE A 131 16.92 46.37 2.41
C PHE A 131 16.71 46.95 3.82
N PRO A 132 15.77 46.39 4.59
CA PRO A 132 15.56 46.72 6.01
C PRO A 132 16.80 46.40 6.85
N ARG A 133 16.79 46.84 8.11
CA ARG A 133 17.82 46.54 9.08
C ARG A 133 18.01 45.04 9.28
N LYS A 134 19.25 44.62 9.54
CA LYS A 134 19.63 43.21 9.75
C LYS A 134 18.67 42.43 10.66
N SER A 135 18.31 43.02 11.83
CA SER A 135 17.40 42.39 12.78
C SER A 135 16.02 42.11 12.18
N LEU A 136 15.47 43.03 11.42
CA LEU A 136 14.18 42.98 10.79
C LEU A 136 14.16 41.98 9.64
N VAL A 137 15.19 41.93 8.80
CA VAL A 137 15.34 40.95 7.71
C VAL A 137 15.33 39.52 8.30
N ASN A 138 16.11 39.29 9.36
CA ASN A 138 16.18 37.95 9.95
C ASN A 138 14.90 37.54 10.71
N LYS A 139 14.21 38.52 11.37
CA LYS A 139 12.86 38.26 11.93
C LYS A 139 11.88 37.85 10.83
N PHE A 140 11.90 38.58 9.71
CA PHE A 140 11.05 38.36 8.55
C PHE A 140 11.27 36.98 7.93
N LEU A 141 12.53 36.64 7.65
CA LEU A 141 12.91 35.32 7.15
C LEU A 141 12.50 34.19 8.12
N THR A 142 12.67 34.41 9.44
CA THR A 142 12.30 33.43 10.45
C THR A 142 10.80 33.21 10.50
N ALA A 143 10.00 34.27 10.52
CA ALA A 143 8.52 34.17 10.55
C ALA A 143 7.96 33.47 9.30
N PHE A 144 8.52 33.77 8.14
CA PHE A 144 8.15 33.08 6.90
C PHE A 144 8.55 31.60 6.91
N ALA A 145 9.71 31.27 7.46
CA ALA A 145 10.14 29.89 7.61
C ALA A 145 9.28 29.11 8.61
N GLU A 146 8.84 29.74 9.69
CA GLU A 146 7.94 29.17 10.71
C GLU A 146 6.55 28.83 10.17
N SER A 147 6.06 29.59 9.18
CA SER A 147 4.75 29.34 8.57
C SER A 147 4.65 27.98 7.86
N LEU A 148 5.75 27.42 7.38
CA LEU A 148 5.83 26.21 6.55
C LEU A 148 4.94 26.26 5.29
N ASP A 149 4.49 27.44 4.88
CA ASP A 149 3.72 27.63 3.65
C ASP A 149 4.68 27.78 2.47
N LEU A 150 4.44 27.02 1.40
CA LEU A 150 5.30 27.00 0.20
C LEU A 150 5.47 28.38 -0.42
N GLN A 151 4.41 29.19 -0.48
CA GLN A 151 4.44 30.53 -1.07
C GLN A 151 5.36 31.47 -0.27
N TRP A 152 5.29 31.42 1.06
CA TRP A 152 6.12 32.27 1.91
C TRP A 152 7.55 31.79 1.97
N LEU A 153 7.77 30.48 1.93
CA LEU A 153 9.11 29.90 1.83
C LEU A 153 9.82 30.26 0.53
N GLU A 154 9.10 30.25 -0.61
CA GLU A 154 9.67 30.70 -1.90
C GLU A 154 10.01 32.19 -1.88
N LYS A 155 9.17 33.04 -1.31
CA LYS A 155 9.43 34.46 -1.11
C LYS A 155 10.63 34.72 -0.20
N ALA A 156 10.73 33.96 0.93
CA ALA A 156 11.87 34.02 1.83
C ALA A 156 13.17 33.66 1.10
N TYR A 157 13.13 32.58 0.31
CA TYR A 157 14.28 32.18 -0.51
C TYR A 157 14.67 33.26 -1.54
N GLY A 158 13.71 33.86 -2.26
CA GLY A 158 13.93 34.95 -3.20
C GLY A 158 14.54 36.18 -2.53
N LEU A 159 14.16 36.49 -1.29
CA LEU A 159 14.77 37.57 -0.50
C LEU A 159 16.25 37.27 -0.19
N VAL A 160 16.59 36.04 0.13
CA VAL A 160 17.99 35.64 0.37
C VAL A 160 18.80 35.75 -0.93
N GLU A 161 18.27 35.28 -2.07
CA GLU A 161 18.95 35.45 -3.37
C GLU A 161 19.20 36.90 -3.69
N MET A 162 18.19 37.74 -3.55
CA MET A 162 18.29 39.19 -3.80
C MET A 162 19.33 39.86 -2.88
N ALA A 163 19.36 39.48 -1.60
CA ALA A 163 20.36 40.04 -0.65
C ALA A 163 21.79 39.63 -1.01
N ILE A 164 21.99 38.44 -1.56
CA ILE A 164 23.31 37.97 -2.02
C ILE A 164 23.72 38.63 -3.34
N GLU A 165 22.79 38.74 -4.28
CA GLU A 165 23.03 39.42 -5.58
C GLU A 165 23.41 40.88 -5.40
N ASP A 166 22.79 41.57 -4.43
CA ASP A 166 23.10 42.94 -4.06
C ASP A 166 24.39 43.12 -3.22
N GLY A 167 25.08 42.01 -2.89
CA GLY A 167 26.27 42.04 -2.06
C GLY A 167 26.03 42.40 -0.59
N LYS A 168 24.81 42.19 -0.09
CA LYS A 168 24.37 42.49 1.27
C LYS A 168 24.33 41.26 2.18
N GLU A 169 25.23 40.30 1.93
CA GLU A 169 25.34 39.04 2.67
C GLU A 169 25.47 39.21 4.19
N ASN A 170 26.07 40.37 4.61
CA ASN A 170 26.26 40.73 6.02
C ASN A 170 24.94 40.98 6.78
N LEU A 171 23.83 41.16 6.09
CA LEU A 171 22.50 41.28 6.68
C LEU A 171 21.93 39.94 7.12
N LEU A 172 22.40 38.84 6.54
CA LEU A 172 21.90 37.50 6.79
C LEU A 172 22.61 36.85 7.99
N GLU A 173 21.85 36.26 8.89
CA GLU A 173 22.38 35.52 10.05
C GLU A 173 22.47 34.03 9.76
N LYS A 174 23.54 33.41 10.20
CA LYS A 174 23.81 31.97 10.02
C LYS A 174 22.66 31.12 10.53
N GLU A 175 22.20 31.37 11.73
CA GLU A 175 21.15 30.61 12.40
C GLU A 175 19.82 30.71 11.61
N THR A 176 19.49 31.89 11.12
CA THR A 176 18.28 32.11 10.29
C THR A 176 18.37 31.37 8.97
N LEU A 177 19.53 31.41 8.30
CA LEU A 177 19.72 30.68 7.03
C LEU A 177 19.67 29.16 7.22
N ILE A 178 20.25 28.63 8.30
CA ILE A 178 20.17 27.20 8.63
C ILE A 178 18.70 26.82 8.85
N PHE A 179 17.96 27.63 9.61
CA PHE A 179 16.55 27.40 9.87
C PHE A 179 15.71 27.44 8.59
N LEU A 180 15.93 28.44 7.74
CA LEU A 180 15.28 28.52 6.44
C LEU A 180 15.58 27.30 5.56
N ALA A 181 16.85 26.87 5.46
CA ALA A 181 17.26 25.69 4.70
C ALA A 181 16.57 24.41 5.23
N TYR A 182 16.43 24.30 6.55
CA TYR A 182 15.71 23.19 7.18
C TYR A 182 14.22 23.21 6.81
N CYS A 183 13.53 24.35 6.90
CA CYS A 183 12.13 24.48 6.56
C CYS A 183 11.87 24.22 5.05
N LEU A 184 12.74 24.76 4.18
CA LEU A 184 12.69 24.49 2.73
C LEU A 184 12.81 22.99 2.43
N ALA A 185 13.80 22.31 3.03
CA ALA A 185 13.98 20.86 2.85
C ALA A 185 12.78 20.06 3.36
N ARG A 186 12.24 20.42 4.53
CA ARG A 186 11.08 19.79 5.15
C ARG A 186 9.81 19.91 4.31
N CYS A 187 9.60 21.07 3.67
CA CYS A 187 8.47 21.31 2.77
C CYS A 187 8.69 20.77 1.34
N GLY A 188 9.82 20.12 1.06
CA GLY A 188 10.11 19.52 -0.23
C GLY A 188 10.69 20.49 -1.27
N LEU A 189 11.00 21.73 -0.89
CA LEU A 189 11.73 22.71 -1.72
C LEU A 189 13.24 22.42 -1.68
N VAL A 190 13.62 21.27 -2.27
CA VAL A 190 14.98 20.71 -2.13
C VAL A 190 16.05 21.51 -2.87
N VAL A 191 15.71 22.14 -4.02
CA VAL A 191 16.66 22.96 -4.78
C VAL A 191 16.98 24.24 -4.03
N PRO A 192 16.01 25.07 -3.60
CA PRO A 192 16.24 26.23 -2.73
C PRO A 192 17.02 25.86 -1.46
N GLY A 193 16.61 24.79 -0.76
CA GLY A 193 17.30 24.35 0.46
C GLY A 193 18.76 24.00 0.22
N SER A 194 19.09 23.30 -0.88
CA SER A 194 20.47 22.98 -1.25
C SER A 194 21.28 24.23 -1.63
N THR A 195 20.65 25.20 -2.28
CA THR A 195 21.30 26.46 -2.67
C THR A 195 21.65 27.29 -1.44
N VAL A 196 20.73 27.42 -0.48
CA VAL A 196 21.02 28.13 0.79
C VAL A 196 22.18 27.46 1.54
N MET A 197 22.24 26.11 1.56
CA MET A 197 23.36 25.38 2.17
C MET A 197 24.69 25.65 1.49
N ARG A 198 24.75 25.72 0.15
CA ARG A 198 25.94 26.09 -0.59
C ARG A 198 26.37 27.52 -0.30
N LYS A 199 25.40 28.45 -0.26
CA LYS A 199 25.66 29.85 0.07
C LYS A 199 26.21 30.04 1.47
N LEU A 200 25.74 29.27 2.47
CA LEU A 200 26.34 29.27 3.81
C LEU A 200 27.81 28.86 3.80
N VAL A 201 28.19 27.88 2.99
CA VAL A 201 29.60 27.45 2.84
C VAL A 201 30.41 28.51 2.12
N GLU A 202 29.88 29.12 1.05
CA GLU A 202 30.53 30.24 0.31
C GLU A 202 30.80 31.45 1.19
N MET A 203 29.88 31.79 2.10
CA MET A 203 30.00 32.88 3.08
C MET A 203 30.88 32.50 4.31
N GLU A 204 31.50 31.34 4.31
CA GLU A 204 32.29 30.81 5.44
C GLU A 204 31.51 30.71 6.76
N GLN A 205 30.17 30.61 6.66
CA GLN A 205 29.25 30.41 7.78
C GLN A 205 28.93 28.92 7.93
N PHE A 206 29.85 28.13 8.43
CA PHE A 206 29.76 26.68 8.46
C PHE A 206 28.69 26.16 9.44
N PRO A 207 27.59 25.49 8.99
CA PRO A 207 26.61 24.88 9.87
C PRO A 207 27.19 23.64 10.58
N PRO A 208 26.78 23.35 11.83
CA PRO A 208 27.19 22.13 12.50
C PRO A 208 26.62 20.89 11.83
N VAL A 209 27.34 19.76 11.89
CA VAL A 209 26.94 18.52 11.23
C VAL A 209 25.55 18.00 11.66
N SER A 210 25.15 18.24 12.91
CA SER A 210 23.83 17.89 13.42
C SER A 210 22.69 18.61 12.65
N ALA A 211 22.85 19.91 12.36
CA ALA A 211 21.87 20.69 11.65
C ALA A 211 21.75 20.26 10.18
N TRP A 212 22.86 20.21 9.45
CA TRP A 212 22.76 19.90 8.03
C TRP A 212 22.48 18.42 7.75
N SER A 213 22.76 17.51 8.70
CA SER A 213 22.29 16.11 8.59
C SER A 213 20.77 15.98 8.60
N ALA A 214 20.07 16.80 9.41
CA ALA A 214 18.61 16.83 9.39
C ALA A 214 18.07 17.38 8.05
N ILE A 215 18.70 18.44 7.54
CA ILE A 215 18.37 19.00 6.20
C ILE A 215 18.54 17.92 5.12
N LEU A 216 19.66 17.19 5.11
CA LEU A 216 19.91 16.08 4.18
C LEU A 216 18.84 15.00 4.30
N ALA A 217 18.42 14.66 5.52
CA ALA A 217 17.44 13.60 5.78
C ALA A 217 16.06 13.95 5.22
N HIS A 218 15.63 15.23 5.33
CA HIS A 218 14.42 15.71 4.68
C HIS A 218 14.57 15.75 3.15
N MET A 219 15.67 16.26 2.61
CA MET A 219 15.92 16.25 1.18
C MET A 219 15.89 14.83 0.61
N SER A 220 16.48 13.86 1.29
CA SER A 220 16.59 12.47 0.84
C SER A 220 15.26 11.71 0.76
N GLN A 221 14.13 12.33 1.13
CA GLN A 221 12.80 11.73 0.96
C GLN A 221 12.28 11.74 -0.49
N THR A 222 12.90 12.55 -1.36
CA THR A 222 12.54 12.70 -2.77
C THR A 222 13.70 12.36 -3.70
N ALA A 223 13.44 11.95 -4.95
CA ALA A 223 14.49 11.59 -5.90
C ALA A 223 15.45 12.77 -6.21
N PRO A 224 14.97 13.98 -6.56
CA PRO A 224 15.86 15.10 -6.81
C PRO A 224 16.62 15.52 -5.54
N GLY A 225 15.94 15.47 -4.39
CA GLY A 225 16.57 15.82 -3.12
C GLY A 225 17.64 14.83 -2.67
N ALA A 226 17.47 13.53 -2.89
CA ALA A 226 18.48 12.51 -2.60
C ALA A 226 19.74 12.70 -3.45
N TYR A 227 19.57 13.08 -4.72
CA TYR A 227 20.70 13.40 -5.58
C TYR A 227 21.47 14.62 -5.07
N LEU A 228 20.76 15.73 -4.78
CA LEU A 228 21.36 16.95 -4.24
C LEU A 228 21.98 16.77 -2.87
N ALA A 229 21.36 15.96 -2.00
CA ALA A 229 21.92 15.61 -0.69
C ALA A 229 23.27 14.87 -0.84
N ALA A 230 23.35 13.93 -1.76
CA ALA A 230 24.58 13.20 -2.05
C ALA A 230 25.66 14.14 -2.65
N GLU A 231 25.27 15.10 -3.49
CA GLU A 231 26.17 16.12 -4.00
C GLU A 231 26.73 16.99 -2.88
N LEU A 232 25.87 17.51 -2.00
CA LEU A 232 26.30 18.33 -0.87
C LEU A 232 27.29 17.58 0.03
N VAL A 233 27.01 16.30 0.38
CA VAL A 233 27.96 15.49 1.16
C VAL A 233 29.28 15.30 0.42
N THR A 234 29.24 15.13 -0.91
CA THR A 234 30.45 14.97 -1.72
C THR A 234 31.24 16.27 -1.78
N GLU A 235 30.60 17.41 -2.04
CA GLU A 235 31.21 18.73 -2.09
C GLU A 235 31.88 19.09 -0.74
N ILE A 236 31.14 18.95 0.35
CA ILE A 236 31.66 19.23 1.70
C ILE A 236 32.77 18.24 2.05
N GLY A 237 32.60 16.96 1.69
CA GLY A 237 33.61 15.93 1.94
C GLY A 237 34.94 16.19 1.25
N TYR A 238 34.95 16.75 0.05
CA TYR A 238 36.19 17.12 -0.65
C TYR A 238 37.06 18.12 0.13
N LEU A 239 36.46 18.97 0.98
CA LEU A 239 37.23 19.89 1.83
C LEU A 239 38.11 19.17 2.84
N PHE A 240 37.64 18.00 3.31
CA PHE A 240 38.32 17.23 4.37
C PHE A 240 39.13 16.04 3.84
N GLN A 241 39.19 15.87 2.53
CA GLN A 241 39.85 14.74 1.89
C GLN A 241 41.37 14.77 2.18
N ASP A 242 41.92 13.59 2.48
CA ASP A 242 43.36 13.37 2.68
C ASP A 242 44.02 14.32 3.71
N GLY A 243 43.25 14.73 4.73
CA GLY A 243 43.77 15.58 5.83
C GLY A 243 44.07 17.02 5.46
N ARG A 244 43.46 17.56 4.41
CA ARG A 244 43.62 18.95 3.94
C ARG A 244 43.33 19.99 5.02
N VAL A 245 42.45 19.71 5.95
CA VAL A 245 42.09 20.57 7.07
C VAL A 245 42.79 20.07 8.34
N ASP A 246 43.77 20.86 8.85
CA ASP A 246 44.44 20.52 10.10
C ASP A 246 43.55 20.80 11.32
N PRO A 247 43.14 19.78 12.08
CA PRO A 247 42.24 19.93 13.22
C PRO A 247 42.88 20.70 14.42
N ARG A 248 44.19 20.88 14.42
CA ARG A 248 44.91 21.55 15.51
C ARG A 248 44.86 23.09 15.40
N LYS A 249 44.54 23.60 14.20
CA LYS A 249 44.47 25.05 13.98
C LYS A 249 43.14 25.60 14.46
N LYS A 250 43.15 26.57 15.39
CA LYS A 250 41.90 27.20 15.92
C LYS A 250 41.00 27.83 14.85
N ILE A 251 41.61 28.34 13.78
CA ILE A 251 40.85 28.93 12.66
C ILE A 251 39.98 27.89 11.93
N ASN A 252 40.31 26.62 11.99
CA ASN A 252 39.59 25.55 11.33
C ASN A 252 38.46 24.95 12.20
N VAL A 253 38.31 25.36 13.46
CA VAL A 253 37.30 24.80 14.38
C VAL A 253 35.87 24.91 13.82
N PRO A 254 35.44 26.06 13.26
CA PRO A 254 34.09 26.16 12.69
C PRO A 254 33.89 25.22 11.48
N LEU A 255 34.88 25.10 10.62
CA LEU A 255 34.86 24.20 9.47
C LEU A 255 34.84 22.73 9.91
N ILE A 256 35.57 22.37 10.96
CA ILE A 256 35.61 21.01 11.50
C ILE A 256 34.27 20.59 12.06
N ALA A 257 33.50 21.53 12.64
CA ALA A 257 32.13 21.27 13.12
C ALA A 257 31.16 20.86 12.00
N MET A 258 31.47 21.20 10.75
CA MET A 258 30.72 20.85 9.55
C MET A 258 31.17 19.50 8.93
N LYS A 259 32.24 18.89 9.40
CA LYS A 259 32.78 17.67 8.81
C LYS A 259 31.73 16.56 8.72
N PRO A 260 31.53 15.92 7.54
CA PRO A 260 30.57 14.82 7.40
C PRO A 260 30.84 13.71 8.41
N ASN A 261 29.84 13.31 9.15
CA ASN A 261 29.87 12.16 10.05
C ASN A 261 29.24 10.93 9.39
N THR A 262 29.25 9.80 10.09
CA THR A 262 28.68 8.54 9.61
C THR A 262 27.18 8.69 9.31
N THR A 263 26.44 9.41 10.15
CA THR A 263 25.00 9.62 9.97
C THR A 263 24.68 10.38 8.68
N ALA A 264 25.39 11.49 8.40
CA ALA A 264 25.20 12.28 7.17
C ALA A 264 25.52 11.45 5.92
N CYS A 265 26.59 10.65 5.96
CA CYS A 265 26.95 9.75 4.86
C CYS A 265 25.90 8.64 4.67
N ASN A 266 25.43 8.02 5.75
CA ASN A 266 24.42 6.97 5.68
C ASN A 266 23.09 7.48 5.13
N ILE A 267 22.68 8.71 5.49
CA ILE A 267 21.47 9.37 4.93
C ILE A 267 21.60 9.53 3.42
N ALA A 268 22.72 10.10 2.95
CA ALA A 268 22.96 10.32 1.53
C ALA A 268 23.03 8.98 0.75
N LEU A 269 23.69 7.97 1.31
CA LEU A 269 23.76 6.62 0.71
C LEU A 269 22.40 5.95 0.65
N ALA A 270 21.60 6.01 1.72
CA ALA A 270 20.26 5.44 1.76
C ALA A 270 19.34 6.13 0.74
N GLY A 271 19.40 7.45 0.62
CA GLY A 271 18.68 8.21 -0.40
C GLY A 271 19.09 7.79 -1.82
N CYS A 272 20.39 7.71 -2.10
CA CYS A 272 20.90 7.24 -3.40
C CYS A 272 20.41 5.83 -3.76
N LEU A 273 20.37 4.93 -2.79
CA LEU A 273 19.89 3.57 -2.98
C LEU A 273 18.39 3.52 -3.19
N LEU A 274 17.61 4.30 -2.44
CA LEU A 274 16.15 4.35 -2.57
C LEU A 274 15.71 4.79 -3.97
N PHE A 275 16.42 5.73 -4.57
CA PHE A 275 16.11 6.30 -5.89
C PHE A 275 17.05 5.85 -7.01
N HIS A 276 17.75 4.73 -6.82
CA HIS A 276 18.56 4.06 -7.85
C HIS A 276 19.75 4.87 -8.43
N THR A 277 20.26 5.87 -7.72
CA THR A 277 21.44 6.65 -8.11
C THR A 277 22.74 5.97 -7.64
N THR A 278 22.96 4.72 -8.07
CA THR A 278 24.03 3.84 -7.54
C THR A 278 25.45 4.35 -7.81
N ARG A 279 25.68 5.03 -8.94
CA ARG A 279 27.00 5.64 -9.25
C ARG A 279 27.38 6.71 -8.23
N LYS A 280 26.40 7.52 -7.79
CA LYS A 280 26.62 8.55 -6.77
C LYS A 280 26.93 7.92 -5.41
N ALA A 281 26.22 6.83 -5.06
CA ALA A 281 26.49 6.06 -3.85
C ALA A 281 27.92 5.48 -3.84
N GLU A 282 28.42 4.99 -4.98
CA GLU A 282 29.80 4.50 -5.10
C GLU A 282 30.85 5.60 -4.90
N GLN A 283 30.61 6.80 -5.48
CA GLN A 283 31.49 7.95 -5.28
C GLN A 283 31.59 8.33 -3.80
N LEU A 284 30.43 8.41 -3.13
CA LEU A 284 30.37 8.68 -1.68
C LEU A 284 31.11 7.61 -0.88
N LEU A 285 30.87 6.32 -1.17
CA LEU A 285 31.53 5.22 -0.50
C LEU A 285 33.06 5.26 -0.67
N GLY A 286 33.54 5.60 -1.87
CA GLY A 286 34.98 5.77 -2.15
C GLY A 286 35.62 6.96 -1.43
N MET A 287 34.84 7.99 -1.11
CA MET A 287 35.32 9.19 -0.42
C MET A 287 35.38 8.99 1.12
N MET A 288 34.48 8.24 1.72
CA MET A 288 34.37 8.08 3.18
C MET A 288 35.66 7.71 3.89
N PRO A 289 36.47 6.74 3.41
CA PRO A 289 37.77 6.42 4.04
C PRO A 289 38.75 7.59 4.01
N ARG A 290 38.72 8.39 2.94
CA ARG A 290 39.63 9.55 2.77
C ARG A 290 39.32 10.70 3.71
N ILE A 291 38.05 10.82 4.12
CA ILE A 291 37.55 11.79 5.11
C ILE A 291 37.80 11.25 6.54
N GLY A 292 38.01 9.95 6.70
CA GLY A 292 38.16 9.29 8.00
C GLY A 292 36.82 9.05 8.70
N VAL A 293 35.76 8.79 7.95
CA VAL A 293 34.46 8.37 8.49
C VAL A 293 34.54 6.93 9.00
N LYS A 294 34.01 6.70 10.21
CA LYS A 294 34.00 5.35 10.81
C LYS A 294 32.89 4.50 10.20
N VAL A 295 33.19 3.22 10.02
CA VAL A 295 32.20 2.24 9.56
C VAL A 295 31.35 1.79 10.76
N ASP A 296 30.04 1.91 10.62
CA ASP A 296 29.04 1.37 11.54
C ASP A 296 28.26 0.21 10.91
N THR A 297 27.39 -0.44 11.68
CA THR A 297 26.58 -1.56 11.23
C THR A 297 25.63 -1.17 10.09
N THR A 298 25.06 0.04 10.14
CA THR A 298 24.19 0.59 9.09
C THR A 298 24.95 0.73 7.78
N LEU A 299 26.16 1.25 7.83
CA LEU A 299 27.00 1.38 6.63
C LEU A 299 27.34 0.03 6.01
N LEU A 300 27.59 -1.01 6.82
CA LEU A 300 27.83 -2.37 6.29
C LEU A 300 26.66 -2.87 5.44
N VAL A 301 25.42 -2.64 5.89
CA VAL A 301 24.22 -3.01 5.14
C VAL A 301 24.05 -2.16 3.87
N LEU A 302 24.28 -0.85 3.96
CA LEU A 302 24.25 0.03 2.78
C LEU A 302 25.31 -0.35 1.75
N MET A 303 26.51 -0.73 2.20
CA MET A 303 27.56 -1.28 1.32
C MET A 303 27.09 -2.56 0.61
N ALA A 304 26.40 -3.45 1.32
CA ALA A 304 25.84 -4.65 0.71
C ALA A 304 24.85 -4.33 -0.42
N HIS A 305 23.96 -3.35 -0.20
CA HIS A 305 23.04 -2.88 -1.22
C HIS A 305 23.76 -2.26 -2.45
N ILE A 306 24.82 -1.48 -2.20
CA ILE A 306 25.64 -0.87 -3.26
C ILE A 306 26.33 -1.95 -4.09
N TYR A 307 26.97 -2.92 -3.42
CA TYR A 307 27.69 -4.01 -4.10
C TYR A 307 26.73 -4.93 -4.88
N GLU A 308 25.58 -5.23 -4.31
CA GLU A 308 24.52 -6.02 -5.02
C GLU A 308 24.08 -5.30 -6.29
N ARG A 309 23.70 -4.01 -6.21
CA ARG A 309 23.20 -3.26 -7.35
C ARG A 309 24.24 -2.99 -8.43
N ASN A 310 25.50 -2.88 -8.05
CA ASN A 310 26.62 -2.68 -9.01
C ASN A 310 27.27 -4.01 -9.46
N GLY A 311 26.70 -5.15 -9.09
CA GLY A 311 27.18 -6.46 -9.51
C GLY A 311 28.54 -6.86 -8.91
N ARG A 312 28.98 -6.25 -7.80
CA ARG A 312 30.25 -6.54 -7.13
C ARG A 312 30.13 -7.73 -6.18
N ARG A 313 30.01 -8.91 -6.76
CA ARG A 313 29.75 -10.16 -6.04
C ARG A 313 30.86 -10.54 -5.06
N GLU A 314 32.12 -10.41 -5.45
CA GLU A 314 33.25 -10.83 -4.62
C GLU A 314 33.43 -9.93 -3.38
N GLU A 315 33.19 -8.64 -3.53
CA GLU A 315 33.17 -7.70 -2.41
C GLU A 315 32.01 -8.01 -1.45
N LEU A 316 30.84 -8.38 -1.98
CA LEU A 316 29.69 -8.76 -1.16
C LEU A 316 29.97 -10.07 -0.38
N LYS A 317 30.59 -11.07 -1.00
CA LYS A 317 31.03 -12.29 -0.31
C LYS A 317 32.08 -12.03 0.78
N LYS A 318 33.01 -11.10 0.55
CA LYS A 318 33.98 -10.70 1.58
C LYS A 318 33.30 -10.00 2.74
N LEU A 319 32.30 -9.17 2.46
CA LEU A 319 31.52 -8.46 3.47
C LEU A 319 30.77 -9.42 4.40
N LYS A 320 30.38 -10.62 3.93
CA LYS A 320 29.70 -11.64 4.73
C LYS A 320 30.46 -11.99 6.01
N ARG A 321 31.79 -12.12 5.93
CA ARG A 321 32.63 -12.45 7.13
C ARG A 321 32.51 -11.36 8.22
N TYR A 322 32.50 -10.09 7.82
CA TYR A 322 32.35 -8.98 8.77
C TYR A 322 30.95 -8.90 9.37
N ILE A 323 29.93 -9.25 8.59
CA ILE A 323 28.53 -9.29 9.05
C ILE A 323 28.31 -10.45 10.03
N ASP A 324 28.84 -11.64 9.72
CA ASP A 324 28.70 -12.83 10.58
C ASP A 324 29.47 -12.68 11.91
N GLU A 325 30.52 -11.87 11.95
CA GLU A 325 31.35 -11.60 13.16
C GLU A 325 30.88 -10.34 13.93
N ALA A 326 29.90 -9.56 13.42
CA ALA A 326 29.47 -8.31 14.05
C ALA A 326 28.43 -8.57 15.16
N PRO A 327 28.78 -8.32 16.44
CA PRO A 327 27.86 -8.65 17.56
C PRO A 327 26.70 -7.67 17.71
N ASP A 328 26.79 -6.48 17.12
CA ASP A 328 25.85 -5.37 17.33
C ASP A 328 24.84 -5.18 16.16
N LEU A 329 24.72 -6.17 15.26
CA LEU A 329 23.74 -6.12 14.18
C LEU A 329 22.34 -6.47 14.70
N SER A 330 21.36 -5.62 14.37
CA SER A 330 19.95 -5.95 14.58
C SER A 330 19.47 -7.02 13.58
N ASP A 331 18.43 -7.78 13.95
CA ASP A 331 17.82 -8.80 13.08
C ASP A 331 17.39 -8.22 11.71
N VAL A 332 16.89 -6.98 11.72
CA VAL A 332 16.50 -6.26 10.50
C VAL A 332 17.71 -6.02 9.59
N GLN A 333 18.84 -5.59 10.15
CA GLN A 333 20.07 -5.34 9.38
C GLN A 333 20.67 -6.65 8.84
N PHE A 334 20.64 -7.69 9.64
CA PHE A 334 21.09 -9.03 9.26
C PHE A 334 20.25 -9.58 8.10
N ARG A 335 18.90 -9.47 8.19
CA ARG A 335 17.96 -9.83 7.13
C ARG A 335 18.23 -9.06 5.84
N GLN A 336 18.44 -7.74 5.91
CA GLN A 336 18.75 -6.92 4.75
C GLN A 336 20.02 -7.36 4.02
N PHE A 337 21.06 -7.66 4.77
CA PHE A 337 22.31 -8.16 4.19
C PHE A 337 22.11 -9.47 3.43
N TYR A 338 21.45 -10.44 4.06
CA TYR A 338 21.20 -11.75 3.42
C TYR A 338 20.24 -11.65 2.24
N ASN A 339 19.31 -10.71 2.23
CA ASN A 339 18.51 -10.37 1.05
C ASN A 339 19.41 -9.90 -0.13
N CYS A 340 20.37 -9.01 0.14
CA CYS A 340 21.31 -8.55 -0.90
C CYS A 340 22.18 -9.68 -1.43
N LEU A 341 22.68 -10.53 -0.55
CA LEU A 341 23.51 -11.67 -0.92
C LEU A 341 22.74 -12.67 -1.79
N LEU A 342 21.51 -13.00 -1.40
CA LEU A 342 20.64 -13.92 -2.14
C LEU A 342 20.26 -13.34 -3.51
N ARG A 343 19.91 -12.07 -3.59
CA ARG A 343 19.67 -11.38 -4.85
C ARG A 343 20.88 -11.38 -5.77
N SER A 344 22.06 -11.15 -5.21
CA SER A 344 23.31 -11.23 -5.98
C SER A 344 23.51 -12.61 -6.60
N HIS A 345 23.32 -13.70 -5.85
CA HIS A 345 23.40 -15.06 -6.39
C HIS A 345 22.39 -15.28 -7.51
N LEU A 346 21.12 -14.87 -7.33
CA LEU A 346 20.07 -15.00 -8.35
C LEU A 346 20.36 -14.17 -9.61
N ASN A 347 20.81 -12.93 -9.46
CA ASN A 347 21.12 -12.03 -10.60
C ASN A 347 22.29 -12.55 -11.45
N PHE A 348 23.24 -13.24 -10.84
CA PHE A 348 24.36 -13.87 -11.56
C PHE A 348 24.10 -15.32 -12.01
N GLY A 349 22.88 -15.83 -11.80
CA GLY A 349 22.52 -17.21 -12.18
C GLY A 349 23.22 -18.29 -11.36
N ASP A 350 23.76 -17.96 -10.18
CA ASP A 350 24.36 -18.92 -9.24
C ASP A 350 23.27 -19.58 -8.39
N LEU A 351 22.47 -20.41 -9.09
CA LEU A 351 21.31 -21.05 -8.50
C LEU A 351 21.68 -22.07 -7.42
N GLU A 352 22.85 -22.69 -7.55
CA GLU A 352 23.35 -23.65 -6.57
C GLU A 352 23.65 -22.97 -5.22
N ALA A 353 24.37 -21.85 -5.24
CA ALA A 353 24.65 -21.09 -4.02
C ALA A 353 23.35 -20.48 -3.42
N ALA A 354 22.41 -20.02 -4.25
CA ALA A 354 21.11 -19.51 -3.80
C ALA A 354 20.28 -20.63 -3.14
N SER A 355 20.18 -21.80 -3.77
CA SER A 355 19.45 -22.95 -3.24
C SER A 355 20.06 -23.46 -1.93
N HIS A 356 21.39 -23.56 -1.86
CA HIS A 356 22.09 -23.94 -0.63
C HIS A 356 21.80 -22.96 0.54
N MET A 357 21.78 -21.66 0.26
CA MET A 357 21.45 -20.65 1.26
C MET A 357 20.00 -20.79 1.77
N VAL A 358 19.06 -21.05 0.88
CA VAL A 358 17.65 -21.29 1.26
C VAL A 358 17.51 -22.56 2.11
N LEU A 359 18.19 -23.65 1.73
CA LEU A 359 18.21 -24.89 2.52
C LEU A 359 18.79 -24.67 3.93
N GLU A 360 19.84 -23.87 4.05
CA GLU A 360 20.43 -23.55 5.35
C GLU A 360 19.48 -22.72 6.23
N MET A 361 18.73 -21.77 5.65
CA MET A 361 17.70 -21.03 6.36
C MET A 361 16.58 -21.94 6.85
N LEU A 362 16.08 -22.84 6.00
CA LEU A 362 15.04 -23.81 6.37
C LEU A 362 15.53 -24.72 7.51
N ARG A 363 16.79 -25.21 7.43
CA ARG A 363 17.39 -26.05 8.48
C ARG A 363 17.44 -25.33 9.83
N LYS A 364 17.94 -24.08 9.85
CA LYS A 364 18.01 -23.27 11.07
C LYS A 364 16.64 -22.94 11.64
N ALA A 365 15.65 -22.63 10.77
CA ALA A 365 14.29 -22.37 11.19
C ALA A 365 13.69 -23.58 11.90
N LYS A 366 13.92 -24.77 11.37
CA LYS A 366 13.45 -26.02 11.99
C LYS A 366 14.15 -26.37 13.30
N GLU A 367 15.47 -26.22 13.36
CA GLU A 367 16.23 -26.44 14.58
C GLU A 367 15.70 -25.55 15.73
N ALA A 368 15.37 -24.30 15.41
CA ALA A 368 14.81 -23.37 16.37
C ALA A 368 13.36 -23.73 16.77
N GLN A 369 12.51 -24.15 15.84
CA GLN A 369 11.16 -24.64 16.15
C GLN A 369 11.22 -25.86 17.08
N ASN A 370 12.11 -26.81 16.79
CA ASN A 370 12.30 -27.98 17.63
C ASN A 370 12.81 -27.63 19.03
N SER A 371 13.70 -26.64 19.14
CA SER A 371 14.22 -26.14 20.42
C SER A 371 13.11 -25.44 21.24
N LEU A 372 12.24 -24.67 20.58
CA LEU A 372 11.10 -24.01 21.22
C LEU A 372 10.08 -25.05 21.71
N ALA A 373 9.76 -26.04 20.89
CA ALA A 373 8.85 -27.13 21.24
C ALA A 373 9.39 -27.95 22.43
N ALA A 374 10.70 -28.23 22.45
CA ALA A 374 11.34 -28.91 23.56
C ALA A 374 11.29 -28.07 24.86
N ALA A 375 11.51 -26.77 24.78
CA ALA A 375 11.40 -25.85 25.91
C ALA A 375 9.97 -25.78 26.46
N THR A 376 8.95 -25.79 25.60
CA THR A 376 7.52 -25.78 25.99
C THR A 376 7.16 -27.10 26.72
N LEU A 377 7.60 -28.24 26.19
CA LEU A 377 7.38 -29.53 26.83
C LEU A 377 8.06 -29.67 28.21
N ILE A 378 9.26 -29.09 28.37
CA ILE A 378 9.97 -29.06 29.66
C ILE A 378 9.21 -28.16 30.65
N PHE A 379 8.67 -27.04 30.19
CA PHE A 379 7.87 -26.12 31.00
C PHE A 379 6.57 -26.75 31.47
N GLU A 380 5.86 -27.43 30.58
CA GLU A 380 4.64 -28.20 30.92
C GLU A 380 4.91 -29.36 31.89
N ALA A 381 6.03 -30.06 31.72
CA ALA A 381 6.45 -31.16 32.58
C ALA A 381 6.89 -30.69 33.99
N SER A 382 7.32 -29.45 34.16
CA SER A 382 7.78 -28.91 35.44
C SER A 382 6.65 -28.48 36.40
N GLY A 383 5.37 -28.57 36.01
CA GLY A 383 4.20 -28.49 36.89
C GLY A 383 4.00 -27.19 37.67
N ARG A 384 4.63 -26.08 37.30
CA ARG A 384 4.38 -24.74 37.85
C ARG A 384 3.28 -24.03 37.05
N GLY A 385 2.03 -24.33 37.46
CA GLY A 385 0.90 -23.57 37.00
C GLY A 385 1.01 -22.09 37.44
N ASN A 386 0.69 -21.18 36.54
CA ASN A 386 0.44 -19.73 36.74
C ASN A 386 1.61 -18.75 36.81
N GLU A 387 2.75 -19.03 36.21
CA GLU A 387 3.61 -17.93 35.81
C GLU A 387 3.70 -17.90 34.27
N THR A 388 3.16 -16.86 33.67
CA THR A 388 3.43 -16.54 32.26
C THR A 388 4.94 -16.51 32.03
N PRO A 389 5.45 -17.18 30.97
CA PRO A 389 6.88 -17.10 30.67
C PRO A 389 7.28 -15.64 30.58
N PRO A 390 8.47 -15.28 31.11
CA PRO A 390 8.94 -13.91 30.95
C PRO A 390 8.98 -13.61 29.46
N ALA A 391 8.10 -12.74 29.04
CA ALA A 391 8.16 -12.15 27.72
C ALA A 391 9.56 -11.52 27.65
N GLN A 392 10.47 -12.14 26.93
CA GLN A 392 11.62 -11.43 26.41
C GLN A 392 11.04 -10.33 25.55
N VAL A 393 11.06 -9.14 26.14
CA VAL A 393 10.67 -7.91 25.48
C VAL A 393 11.60 -7.77 24.27
N SER A 394 11.13 -8.27 23.15
CA SER A 394 11.71 -7.93 21.86
C SER A 394 11.38 -6.46 21.63
N SER A 395 12.32 -5.59 22.01
CA SER A 395 12.28 -4.14 21.78
C SER A 395 12.28 -3.77 20.28
N LEU A 396 11.94 -4.68 19.39
CA LEU A 396 11.95 -4.53 17.93
C LEU A 396 10.57 -4.64 17.26
N GLY A 397 9.53 -5.06 17.98
CA GLY A 397 8.15 -5.00 17.47
C GLY A 397 7.63 -3.56 17.25
N GLU A 398 8.30 -2.55 17.82
CA GLU A 398 7.91 -1.14 17.67
C GLU A 398 8.33 -0.50 16.32
N LEU A 399 9.18 -1.15 15.52
CA LEU A 399 9.62 -0.60 14.22
C LEU A 399 8.81 -1.12 13.02
N GLU A 400 8.08 -2.22 13.16
CA GLU A 400 7.25 -2.77 12.08
C GLU A 400 5.90 -2.05 11.92
N ASP A 401 5.37 -1.45 13.00
CA ASP A 401 4.17 -0.59 13.01
C ASP A 401 4.48 0.89 13.24
N LEU A 402 5.49 1.43 12.58
CA LEU A 402 5.65 2.88 12.51
C LEU A 402 4.48 3.47 11.70
N ASP A 403 3.40 3.73 12.43
CA ASP A 403 2.28 4.52 11.99
C ASP A 403 2.82 5.90 11.54
N ILE A 404 2.81 6.12 10.21
CA ILE A 404 3.31 7.35 9.59
C ILE A 404 2.67 8.59 10.23
N GLY A 405 1.44 8.46 10.77
CA GLY A 405 0.75 9.51 11.52
C GLY A 405 1.42 9.85 12.86
N LYS A 406 1.86 8.84 13.62
CA LYS A 406 2.58 9.08 14.90
C LYS A 406 3.97 9.66 14.69
N VAL A 407 4.61 9.30 13.58
CA VAL A 407 5.90 9.87 13.19
C VAL A 407 5.74 11.36 12.85
N HIS A 408 4.72 11.73 12.06
CA HIS A 408 4.41 13.14 11.75
C HIS A 408 4.10 13.97 13.01
N GLN A 409 3.39 13.41 13.98
CA GLN A 409 3.07 14.09 15.22
C GLN A 409 4.31 14.31 16.11
N ARG A 410 5.25 13.36 16.14
CA ARG A 410 6.55 13.52 16.83
C ARG A 410 7.42 14.59 16.16
N TYR A 411 7.42 14.70 14.83
CA TYR A 411 8.14 15.76 14.11
C TYR A 411 7.57 17.15 14.35
N SER A 412 6.25 17.27 14.52
CA SER A 412 5.63 18.55 14.90
C SER A 412 6.15 19.04 16.25
N ILE A 413 6.25 18.14 17.24
CA ILE A 413 6.77 18.47 18.58
C ILE A 413 8.26 18.87 18.53
N CYS A 414 9.08 18.14 17.77
CA CYS A 414 10.49 18.50 17.60
C CYS A 414 10.69 19.85 16.91
N PHE A 415 9.81 20.17 15.96
CA PHE A 415 9.82 21.46 15.26
C PHE A 415 9.45 22.63 16.20
N GLU A 416 8.40 22.48 17.01
CA GLU A 416 8.00 23.48 18.00
C GLU A 416 9.10 23.75 19.04
N VAL A 417 9.79 22.70 19.49
CA VAL A 417 10.94 22.83 20.41
C VAL A 417 12.10 23.51 19.71
N PHE A 418 12.36 23.19 18.45
CA PHE A 418 13.42 23.82 17.67
C PHE A 418 13.14 25.32 17.42
N CYS A 419 11.90 25.67 17.07
CA CYS A 419 11.47 27.06 16.92
C CYS A 419 11.62 27.87 18.23
N ARG A 420 11.31 27.24 19.38
CA ARG A 420 11.38 27.88 20.69
C ARG A 420 12.81 28.10 21.20
N ASP A 421 13.66 27.08 21.12
CA ASP A 421 14.98 27.04 21.78
C ASP A 421 16.14 27.27 20.80
N ARG A 422 15.93 27.16 19.49
CA ARG A 422 16.97 27.21 18.40
C ARG A 422 18.19 26.35 18.70
N LYS A 423 18.04 25.27 19.49
CA LYS A 423 19.12 24.36 19.84
C LYS A 423 19.22 23.23 18.79
N PHE A 424 20.33 23.17 18.10
CA PHE A 424 20.63 22.14 17.08
C PHE A 424 20.83 20.72 17.63
N SER A 425 20.84 20.54 18.96
CA SER A 425 21.07 19.23 19.60
C SER A 425 19.98 18.20 19.29
N ASN A 426 18.73 18.64 19.14
CA ASN A 426 17.61 17.74 18.83
C ASN A 426 17.58 17.29 17.37
N LEU A 427 18.19 18.05 16.46
CA LEU A 427 18.22 17.74 15.02
C LEU A 427 19.04 16.47 14.69
N GLU A 428 20.01 16.10 15.52
CA GLU A 428 20.74 14.85 15.32
C GLU A 428 19.85 13.62 15.57
N SER A 429 18.98 13.68 16.58
CA SER A 429 18.02 12.63 16.87
C SER A 429 16.99 12.49 15.71
N GLU A 430 16.50 13.61 15.21
CA GLU A 430 15.59 13.65 14.05
C GLU A 430 16.25 13.07 12.79
N ALA A 431 17.50 13.44 12.51
CA ALA A 431 18.27 12.89 11.39
C ALA A 431 18.41 11.35 11.47
N LYS A 432 18.66 10.81 12.67
CA LYS A 432 18.73 9.36 12.91
C LYS A 432 17.37 8.66 12.72
N GLN A 433 16.28 9.28 13.17
CA GLN A 433 14.93 8.76 12.99
C GLN A 433 14.54 8.73 11.50
N LEU A 434 14.81 9.82 10.76
CA LEU A 434 14.58 9.90 9.32
C LEU A 434 15.44 8.89 8.54
N LEU A 435 16.68 8.66 8.94
CA LEU A 435 17.51 7.59 8.40
C LEU A 435 16.84 6.22 8.61
N GLY A 436 16.27 5.95 9.78
CA GLY A 436 15.50 4.74 10.06
C GLY A 436 14.36 4.54 9.07
N ILE A 437 13.61 5.61 8.78
CA ILE A 437 12.51 5.57 7.79
C ILE A 437 13.03 5.28 6.37
N LEU A 438 14.16 5.89 5.96
CA LEU A 438 14.76 5.61 4.66
C LEU A 438 15.20 4.14 4.55
N LEU A 439 15.76 3.57 5.62
CA LEU A 439 16.16 2.16 5.68
C LEU A 439 14.95 1.23 5.61
N VAL A 440 13.85 1.53 6.30
CA VAL A 440 12.59 0.76 6.21
C VAL A 440 12.01 0.83 4.79
N LYS A 441 11.99 2.01 4.16
CA LYS A 441 11.56 2.16 2.77
C LYS A 441 12.44 1.36 1.80
N LEU A 442 13.75 1.35 2.02
CA LEU A 442 14.71 0.58 1.22
C LEU A 442 14.46 -0.93 1.36
N GLN A 443 14.17 -1.40 2.58
CA GLN A 443 13.84 -2.79 2.86
C GLN A 443 12.58 -3.25 2.12
N ARG A 444 11.51 -2.44 2.15
CA ARG A 444 10.23 -2.77 1.47
C ARG A 444 10.34 -2.93 -0.05
N GLN A 445 11.41 -2.47 -0.68
CA GLN A 445 11.60 -2.63 -2.12
C GLN A 445 11.85 -4.09 -2.55
N VAL A 446 12.44 -4.91 -1.69
CA VAL A 446 12.71 -6.33 -2.01
C VAL A 446 12.79 -7.17 -0.74
N ASP A 447 11.75 -7.95 -0.47
CA ASP A 447 11.73 -8.95 0.58
C ASP A 447 11.71 -10.38 -0.01
N LEU A 448 12.87 -11.03 -0.01
CA LEU A 448 13.03 -12.45 -0.30
C LEU A 448 13.09 -13.30 0.98
N ILE A 449 13.37 -12.65 2.11
CA ILE A 449 13.59 -13.27 3.41
C ILE A 449 12.79 -12.49 4.45
N THR A 450 12.11 -13.19 5.33
CA THR A 450 11.48 -12.66 6.54
C THR A 450 12.27 -13.08 7.79
N THR A 451 11.97 -12.49 8.92
CA THR A 451 12.56 -12.87 10.22
C THR A 451 11.43 -13.19 11.18
N GLU A 452 11.43 -14.40 11.70
CA GLU A 452 10.52 -14.82 12.78
C GLU A 452 11.36 -15.23 13.98
N HIS A 453 11.11 -14.62 15.14
CA HIS A 453 11.87 -14.89 16.38
C HIS A 453 13.41 -14.81 16.23
N GLY A 454 13.92 -13.87 15.42
CA GLY A 454 15.34 -13.69 15.14
C GLY A 454 15.93 -14.68 14.12
N ILE A 455 15.10 -15.51 13.49
CA ILE A 455 15.54 -16.53 12.53
C ILE A 455 15.09 -16.12 11.13
N LEU A 456 16.04 -16.22 10.18
CA LEU A 456 15.75 -15.92 8.78
C LEU A 456 14.91 -17.04 8.15
N GLN A 457 13.80 -16.66 7.52
CA GLN A 457 12.92 -17.56 6.77
C GLN A 457 12.76 -17.11 5.31
N PRO A 458 12.76 -18.03 4.33
CA PRO A 458 12.53 -17.71 2.94
C PRO A 458 11.06 -17.35 2.70
N THR A 459 10.78 -16.30 1.91
CA THR A 459 9.43 -15.95 1.47
C THR A 459 9.03 -16.70 0.21
N GLU A 460 7.74 -16.74 -0.12
CA GLU A 460 7.25 -17.32 -1.38
C GLU A 460 7.95 -16.73 -2.63
N ARG A 461 8.31 -15.45 -2.59
CA ARG A 461 8.98 -14.76 -3.70
C ARG A 461 10.32 -15.36 -4.08
N ILE A 462 11.05 -15.98 -3.13
CA ILE A 462 12.32 -16.63 -3.43
C ILE A 462 12.11 -17.90 -4.24
N PHE A 463 11.07 -18.69 -3.90
CA PHE A 463 10.74 -19.90 -4.63
C PHE A 463 10.36 -19.58 -6.08
N VAL A 464 9.56 -18.52 -6.33
CA VAL A 464 9.26 -18.04 -7.68
C VAL A 464 10.53 -17.74 -8.48
N LYS A 465 11.51 -17.06 -7.86
CA LYS A 465 12.77 -16.71 -8.55
C LYS A 465 13.68 -17.91 -8.77
N LEU A 466 13.76 -18.83 -7.82
CA LEU A 466 14.54 -20.06 -7.96
C LEU A 466 13.96 -20.95 -9.07
N VAL A 467 12.65 -21.20 -9.03
CA VAL A 467 11.95 -21.98 -10.04
C VAL A 467 12.17 -21.37 -11.42
N LYS A 468 11.94 -20.07 -11.57
CA LYS A 468 12.17 -19.35 -12.81
C LYS A 468 13.61 -19.53 -13.29
N GLY A 469 14.60 -19.34 -12.43
CA GLY A 469 16.01 -19.49 -12.78
C GLY A 469 16.36 -20.91 -13.21
N PHE A 470 15.95 -21.94 -12.46
CA PHE A 470 16.24 -23.34 -12.80
C PHE A 470 15.58 -23.78 -14.10
N LEU A 471 14.31 -23.42 -14.33
CA LEU A 471 13.58 -23.82 -15.53
C LEU A 471 14.03 -23.06 -16.77
N GLU A 472 14.36 -21.75 -16.67
CA GLU A 472 14.92 -20.97 -17.79
C GLU A 472 16.28 -21.50 -18.26
N VAL A 473 17.09 -22.04 -17.35
CA VAL A 473 18.39 -22.65 -17.66
C VAL A 473 18.25 -24.13 -18.08
N GLY A 474 17.05 -24.72 -17.94
CA GLY A 474 16.79 -26.13 -18.23
C GLY A 474 17.37 -27.11 -17.20
N LYS A 475 17.68 -26.67 -15.98
CA LYS A 475 18.21 -27.47 -14.87
C LYS A 475 17.12 -28.05 -13.99
N THR A 476 16.20 -28.81 -14.57
CA THR A 476 15.07 -29.45 -13.83
C THR A 476 15.55 -30.44 -12.78
N LYS A 477 16.61 -31.20 -13.06
CA LYS A 477 17.18 -32.19 -12.11
C LYS A 477 17.75 -31.52 -10.85
N ASP A 478 18.42 -30.38 -10.99
CA ASP A 478 18.96 -29.65 -9.86
C ASP A 478 17.82 -29.09 -8.98
N LEU A 479 16.72 -28.65 -9.62
CA LEU A 479 15.50 -28.21 -8.92
C LEU A 479 14.85 -29.37 -8.13
N VAL A 480 14.73 -30.56 -8.72
CA VAL A 480 14.21 -31.77 -8.04
C VAL A 480 15.12 -32.15 -6.88
N GLU A 481 16.44 -32.13 -7.04
CA GLU A 481 17.40 -32.40 -5.97
C GLU A 481 17.27 -31.39 -4.80
N PHE A 482 17.09 -30.11 -5.14
CA PHE A 482 16.80 -29.05 -4.14
C PHE A 482 15.52 -29.38 -3.37
N LEU A 483 14.42 -29.73 -4.06
CA LEU A 483 13.14 -30.07 -3.45
C LEU A 483 13.24 -31.30 -2.52
N ILE A 484 13.93 -32.37 -2.96
CA ILE A 484 14.16 -33.57 -2.14
C ILE A 484 14.94 -33.22 -0.86
N LYS A 485 15.93 -32.34 -0.96
CA LYS A 485 16.70 -31.88 0.22
C LYS A 485 15.84 -31.02 1.15
N ALA A 486 15.01 -30.13 0.57
CA ALA A 486 14.11 -29.26 1.34
C ALA A 486 13.04 -30.06 2.09
N GLU A 487 12.41 -31.06 1.44
CA GLU A 487 11.40 -31.92 2.08
C GLU A 487 11.99 -32.84 3.19
N LYS A 488 13.25 -33.20 3.09
CA LYS A 488 13.95 -33.93 4.18
C LYS A 488 14.20 -33.04 5.39
N VAL A 489 14.35 -31.74 5.17
CA VAL A 489 14.49 -30.75 6.23
C VAL A 489 13.15 -30.43 6.84
N ASP A 490 12.10 -30.27 6.05
CA ASP A 490 10.72 -30.05 6.50
C ASP A 490 10.12 -31.36 7.04
N SER A 491 9.67 -31.39 8.27
CA SER A 491 9.02 -32.56 8.84
C SER A 491 7.59 -32.71 8.30
N PRO A 492 7.05 -33.94 8.20
CA PRO A 492 5.73 -34.22 7.61
C PRO A 492 4.54 -33.74 8.47
N ALA A 493 4.72 -32.79 9.38
CA ALA A 493 3.69 -32.38 10.34
C ALA A 493 2.82 -31.18 9.89
N SER A 494 3.19 -30.40 8.87
CA SER A 494 2.33 -29.37 8.31
C SER A 494 2.27 -29.48 6.80
N THR A 495 1.16 -29.99 6.29
CA THR A 495 0.95 -30.31 4.87
C THR A 495 0.70 -29.09 3.98
N ASP A 496 0.42 -27.92 4.56
CA ASP A 496 -0.03 -26.75 3.80
C ASP A 496 1.07 -25.75 3.47
N ASP A 497 2.19 -25.75 4.22
CA ASP A 497 3.33 -24.82 4.03
C ASP A 497 4.61 -25.51 3.54
N SER A 498 4.49 -26.64 2.84
CA SER A 498 5.70 -27.34 2.34
C SER A 498 6.37 -26.57 1.22
N VAL A 499 7.70 -26.70 1.11
CA VAL A 499 8.49 -26.07 0.03
C VAL A 499 7.99 -26.50 -1.34
N LEU A 500 7.52 -27.74 -1.49
CA LEU A 500 6.95 -28.26 -2.71
C LEU A 500 5.67 -27.50 -3.12
N VAL A 501 4.80 -27.15 -2.16
CA VAL A 501 3.60 -26.34 -2.42
C VAL A 501 4.00 -24.95 -2.94
N HIS A 502 4.99 -24.30 -2.32
CA HIS A 502 5.48 -23.00 -2.78
C HIS A 502 6.10 -23.08 -4.18
N VAL A 503 6.83 -24.13 -4.50
CA VAL A 503 7.41 -24.31 -5.84
C VAL A 503 6.33 -24.57 -6.90
N ILE A 504 5.37 -25.43 -6.61
CA ILE A 504 4.24 -25.69 -7.54
C ILE A 504 3.41 -24.42 -7.76
N ASN A 505 3.08 -23.69 -6.69
CA ASN A 505 2.40 -22.41 -6.79
C ASN A 505 3.21 -21.40 -7.63
N SER A 506 4.53 -21.40 -7.49
CA SER A 506 5.42 -20.56 -8.30
C SER A 506 5.38 -20.91 -9.78
N CYS A 507 5.38 -22.19 -10.13
CA CYS A 507 5.20 -22.66 -11.51
C CYS A 507 3.84 -22.23 -12.07
N ILE A 508 2.77 -22.33 -11.28
CA ILE A 508 1.42 -21.91 -11.65
C ILE A 508 1.38 -20.40 -11.92
N LEU A 509 1.98 -19.58 -11.03
CA LEU A 509 2.06 -18.14 -11.20
C LEU A 509 2.83 -17.72 -12.46
N LEU A 510 3.83 -18.48 -12.86
CA LEU A 510 4.62 -18.25 -14.07
C LEU A 510 3.94 -18.78 -15.34
N GLY A 511 2.80 -19.48 -15.23
CA GLY A 511 2.09 -20.10 -16.35
C GLY A 511 2.72 -21.42 -16.84
N TRP A 512 3.56 -22.06 -16.05
CA TRP A 512 4.28 -23.30 -16.40
C TRP A 512 3.59 -24.52 -15.76
N LEU A 513 2.34 -24.76 -16.13
CA LEU A 513 1.52 -25.84 -15.56
C LEU A 513 2.03 -27.23 -15.90
N ASP A 514 2.53 -27.44 -17.13
CA ASP A 514 3.05 -28.74 -17.55
C ASP A 514 4.31 -29.08 -16.75
N GLN A 515 5.23 -28.13 -16.57
CA GLN A 515 6.43 -28.29 -15.75
C GLN A 515 6.10 -28.54 -14.27
N ALA A 516 5.03 -27.92 -13.76
CA ALA A 516 4.55 -28.18 -12.39
C ALA A 516 4.07 -29.61 -12.23
N HIS A 517 3.40 -30.18 -13.26
CA HIS A 517 2.96 -31.56 -13.28
C HIS A 517 4.15 -32.52 -13.37
N ASP A 518 5.09 -32.27 -14.28
CA ASP A 518 6.31 -33.04 -14.43
C ASP A 518 7.11 -33.10 -13.14
N LEU A 519 7.24 -31.99 -12.43
CA LEU A 519 7.88 -31.93 -11.09
C LEU A 519 7.16 -32.79 -10.06
N LEU A 520 5.83 -32.78 -10.05
CA LEU A 520 5.05 -33.64 -9.15
C LEU A 520 5.32 -35.11 -9.43
N ASP A 521 5.35 -35.49 -10.71
CA ASP A 521 5.60 -36.88 -11.11
C ASP A 521 7.04 -37.32 -10.77
N GLU A 522 8.05 -36.48 -11.00
CA GLU A 522 9.42 -36.70 -10.61
C GLU A 522 9.58 -36.87 -9.08
N MET A 523 8.91 -36.04 -8.27
CA MET A 523 8.92 -36.15 -6.82
C MET A 523 8.26 -37.48 -6.34
N ARG A 524 7.17 -37.89 -6.98
CA ARG A 524 6.52 -39.19 -6.70
C ARG A 524 7.43 -40.38 -7.04
N LEU A 525 8.12 -40.33 -8.18
CA LEU A 525 9.11 -41.33 -8.60
C LEU A 525 10.28 -41.42 -7.62
N ALA A 526 10.69 -40.27 -7.04
CA ALA A 526 11.70 -40.22 -5.99
C ALA A 526 11.20 -40.71 -4.61
N GLY A 527 9.94 -41.15 -4.51
CA GLY A 527 9.35 -41.66 -3.27
C GLY A 527 8.97 -40.64 -2.22
N VAL A 528 8.89 -39.36 -2.60
CA VAL A 528 8.48 -38.27 -1.71
C VAL A 528 6.95 -38.31 -1.54
N LYS A 529 6.48 -38.27 -0.29
CA LYS A 529 5.05 -38.19 0.00
C LYS A 529 4.56 -36.76 -0.23
N THR A 530 3.79 -36.59 -1.28
CA THR A 530 3.21 -35.28 -1.63
C THR A 530 1.91 -35.04 -0.88
N GLY A 531 1.75 -33.88 -0.26
CA GLY A 531 0.55 -33.51 0.50
C GLY A 531 -0.66 -33.17 -0.38
N SER A 532 -1.85 -33.06 0.24
CA SER A 532 -3.11 -32.69 -0.43
C SER A 532 -3.06 -31.29 -1.06
N ALA A 533 -2.33 -30.36 -0.46
CA ALA A 533 -2.20 -28.97 -0.91
C ALA A 533 -1.59 -28.85 -2.32
N VAL A 534 -0.63 -29.70 -2.68
CA VAL A 534 -0.01 -29.74 -4.01
C VAL A 534 -1.03 -30.09 -5.08
N TYR A 535 -1.80 -31.18 -4.85
CA TYR A 535 -2.86 -31.60 -5.78
C TYR A 535 -3.95 -30.55 -5.87
N ALA A 536 -4.32 -29.94 -4.74
CA ALA A 536 -5.29 -28.86 -4.67
C ALA A 536 -4.92 -27.67 -5.55
N SER A 537 -3.66 -27.22 -5.46
CA SER A 537 -3.15 -26.08 -6.24
C SER A 537 -3.16 -26.37 -7.74
N LEU A 538 -2.67 -27.52 -8.16
CA LEU A 538 -2.67 -27.94 -9.59
C LEU A 538 -4.08 -28.14 -10.13
N LEU A 539 -4.99 -28.80 -9.37
CA LEU A 539 -6.37 -28.97 -9.79
C LEU A 539 -7.09 -27.65 -9.99
N LYS A 540 -6.91 -26.69 -9.05
CA LYS A 540 -7.45 -25.34 -9.18
C LYS A 540 -6.92 -24.61 -10.41
N ALA A 541 -5.63 -24.76 -10.70
CA ALA A 541 -5.00 -24.12 -11.86
C ALA A 541 -5.52 -24.73 -13.17
N TYR A 542 -5.58 -26.06 -13.31
CA TYR A 542 -6.11 -26.73 -14.49
C TYR A 542 -7.61 -26.46 -14.71
N CYS A 543 -8.41 -26.36 -13.63
CA CYS A 543 -9.80 -25.95 -13.72
C CYS A 543 -9.95 -24.54 -14.27
N LYS A 544 -9.07 -23.60 -13.81
CA LYS A 544 -9.07 -22.22 -14.29
C LYS A 544 -8.74 -22.10 -15.78
N GLU A 545 -7.85 -22.95 -16.29
CA GLU A 545 -7.49 -23.02 -17.71
C GLU A 545 -8.41 -23.92 -18.56
N ASN A 546 -9.45 -24.50 -17.95
CA ASN A 546 -10.39 -25.44 -18.62
C ASN A 546 -9.74 -26.69 -19.24
N ARG A 547 -8.65 -27.18 -18.67
CA ARG A 547 -7.93 -28.38 -19.11
C ARG A 547 -8.52 -29.64 -18.47
N SER A 548 -9.67 -30.09 -18.96
CA SER A 548 -10.45 -31.18 -18.35
C SER A 548 -9.78 -32.56 -18.39
N GLY A 549 -8.93 -32.82 -19.39
CA GLY A 549 -8.16 -34.06 -19.51
C GLY A 549 -7.18 -34.22 -18.35
N GLU A 550 -6.39 -33.21 -18.09
CA GLU A 550 -5.39 -33.15 -17.04
C GLU A 550 -6.03 -33.15 -15.65
N VAL A 551 -7.16 -32.45 -15.47
CA VAL A 551 -7.96 -32.52 -14.22
C VAL A 551 -8.36 -33.98 -13.94
N SER A 552 -8.85 -34.69 -14.95
CA SER A 552 -9.30 -36.09 -14.79
C SER A 552 -8.13 -37.05 -14.53
N SER A 553 -6.95 -36.80 -15.11
CA SER A 553 -5.72 -37.53 -14.83
C SER A 553 -5.24 -37.31 -13.41
N LEU A 554 -5.10 -36.03 -13.00
CA LEU A 554 -4.60 -35.67 -11.68
C LEU A 554 -5.54 -36.16 -10.55
N LEU A 555 -6.86 -36.12 -10.75
CA LEU A 555 -7.83 -36.70 -9.82
C LEU A 555 -7.65 -38.20 -9.63
N ARG A 556 -7.38 -38.92 -10.73
CA ARG A 556 -7.09 -40.38 -10.70
C ARG A 556 -5.84 -40.66 -9.88
N ASP A 557 -4.80 -39.83 -10.07
CA ASP A 557 -3.53 -40.02 -9.39
C ASP A 557 -3.62 -39.62 -7.91
N ALA A 558 -4.36 -38.57 -7.55
CA ALA A 558 -4.67 -38.22 -6.17
C ALA A 558 -5.41 -39.39 -5.44
N ARG A 559 -6.40 -39.98 -6.10
CA ARG A 559 -7.13 -41.17 -5.54
C ARG A 559 -6.22 -42.39 -5.37
N LYS A 560 -5.34 -42.70 -6.36
CA LYS A 560 -4.37 -43.78 -6.24
C LYS A 560 -3.37 -43.54 -5.10
N ALA A 561 -3.01 -42.28 -4.84
CA ALA A 561 -2.14 -41.88 -3.75
C ALA A 561 -2.84 -41.86 -2.38
N GLY A 562 -4.17 -42.09 -2.34
CA GLY A 562 -4.97 -42.05 -1.11
C GLY A 562 -5.14 -40.65 -0.51
N ILE A 563 -4.99 -39.60 -1.32
CA ILE A 563 -5.05 -38.21 -0.87
C ILE A 563 -6.51 -37.76 -0.79
N GLN A 564 -6.91 -37.26 0.37
CA GLN A 564 -8.20 -36.60 0.58
C GLN A 564 -8.09 -35.14 0.17
N LEU A 565 -8.93 -34.72 -0.79
CA LEU A 565 -9.05 -33.34 -1.22
C LEU A 565 -9.91 -32.56 -0.24
N ASP A 566 -9.63 -31.29 -0.08
CA ASP A 566 -10.38 -30.36 0.76
C ASP A 566 -11.68 -29.86 0.08
N SER A 567 -12.57 -29.25 0.86
CA SER A 567 -13.84 -28.70 0.33
C SER A 567 -13.61 -27.66 -0.77
N SER A 568 -12.58 -26.85 -0.66
CA SER A 568 -12.28 -25.79 -1.65
C SER A 568 -11.90 -26.36 -3.03
N CYS A 569 -11.28 -27.54 -3.06
CA CYS A 569 -11.01 -28.25 -4.30
C CYS A 569 -12.28 -28.76 -4.97
N TYR A 570 -13.18 -29.35 -4.19
CA TYR A 570 -14.48 -29.81 -4.73
C TYR A 570 -15.31 -28.65 -5.26
N GLU A 571 -15.31 -27.49 -4.58
CA GLU A 571 -15.96 -26.26 -5.08
C GLU A 571 -15.48 -25.90 -6.50
N VAL A 572 -14.17 -25.80 -6.67
CA VAL A 572 -13.57 -25.41 -7.97
C VAL A 572 -13.80 -26.47 -9.04
N LEU A 573 -13.74 -27.77 -8.67
CA LEU A 573 -14.01 -28.87 -9.59
C LEU A 573 -15.48 -28.86 -10.05
N ILE A 574 -16.41 -28.67 -9.14
CA ILE A 574 -17.85 -28.57 -9.44
C ILE A 574 -18.10 -27.36 -10.33
N GLN A 575 -17.51 -26.21 -9.99
CA GLN A 575 -17.59 -25.00 -10.81
C GLN A 575 -17.08 -25.22 -12.24
N SER A 576 -15.91 -25.84 -12.38
CA SER A 576 -15.32 -26.14 -13.67
C SER A 576 -16.23 -27.06 -14.53
N ARG A 577 -16.81 -28.12 -13.92
CA ARG A 577 -17.75 -29.01 -14.61
C ARG A 577 -19.03 -28.30 -15.03
N VAL A 578 -19.57 -27.44 -14.17
CA VAL A 578 -20.75 -26.63 -14.50
C VAL A 578 -20.48 -25.67 -15.66
N LEU A 579 -19.28 -25.05 -15.70
CA LEU A 579 -18.88 -24.17 -16.81
C LEU A 579 -18.68 -24.92 -18.13
N GLN A 580 -18.26 -26.21 -18.07
CA GLN A 580 -18.14 -27.11 -19.22
C GLN A 580 -19.48 -27.75 -19.63
N ASP A 581 -20.57 -27.32 -19.04
CA ASP A 581 -21.90 -27.91 -19.25
C ASP A 581 -22.03 -29.41 -18.87
N ASP A 582 -21.12 -29.95 -18.06
CA ASP A 582 -21.18 -31.31 -17.52
C ASP A 582 -21.85 -31.35 -16.13
N SER A 583 -23.15 -31.12 -16.13
CA SER A 583 -23.96 -31.12 -14.91
C SER A 583 -23.99 -32.49 -14.22
N HIS A 584 -23.88 -33.60 -14.98
CA HIS A 584 -23.80 -34.96 -14.40
C HIS A 584 -22.48 -35.20 -13.67
N GLY A 585 -21.36 -34.80 -14.30
CA GLY A 585 -20.04 -34.88 -13.66
C GLY A 585 -19.97 -34.02 -12.39
N ALA A 586 -20.53 -32.82 -12.43
CA ALA A 586 -20.63 -31.94 -11.26
C ALA A 586 -21.46 -32.56 -10.11
N LEU A 587 -22.58 -33.21 -10.41
CA LEU A 587 -23.40 -33.89 -9.43
C LEU A 587 -22.67 -35.12 -8.81
N ASN A 588 -21.92 -35.88 -9.62
CA ASN A 588 -21.13 -36.99 -9.12
C ASN A 588 -20.02 -36.52 -8.16
N LEU A 589 -19.35 -35.43 -8.47
CA LEU A 589 -18.35 -34.82 -7.55
C LEU A 589 -18.97 -34.36 -6.23
N PHE A 590 -20.19 -33.78 -6.30
CA PHE A 590 -20.91 -33.39 -5.10
C PHE A 590 -21.29 -34.62 -4.23
N LYS A 591 -21.67 -35.73 -4.84
CA LYS A 591 -21.93 -37.02 -4.14
C LYS A 591 -20.65 -37.54 -3.49
N GLU A 592 -19.54 -37.57 -4.23
CA GLU A 592 -18.26 -38.02 -3.73
C GLU A 592 -17.81 -37.23 -2.50
N MET A 593 -17.93 -35.90 -2.56
CA MET A 593 -17.63 -34.98 -1.46
C MET A 593 -18.46 -35.33 -0.21
N LYS A 594 -19.74 -35.63 -0.42
CA LYS A 594 -20.67 -36.02 0.65
C LYS A 594 -20.35 -37.39 1.25
N GLU A 595 -20.05 -38.40 0.40
CA GLU A 595 -19.66 -39.77 0.83
C GLU A 595 -18.35 -39.72 1.62
N ALA A 596 -17.42 -38.85 1.24
CA ALA A 596 -16.15 -38.62 1.94
C ALA A 596 -16.32 -37.88 3.28
N LYS A 597 -17.55 -37.46 3.64
CA LYS A 597 -17.88 -36.68 4.86
C LYS A 597 -17.07 -35.38 5.01
N ILE A 598 -16.71 -34.76 3.91
CA ILE A 598 -15.96 -33.49 3.91
C ILE A 598 -16.90 -32.39 4.36
N PRO A 599 -16.54 -31.61 5.40
CA PRO A 599 -17.37 -30.47 5.83
C PRO A 599 -17.46 -29.44 4.73
N ARG A 600 -18.66 -28.93 4.49
CA ARG A 600 -18.87 -27.86 3.48
C ARG A 600 -18.39 -26.52 4.07
N SER A 601 -17.51 -25.86 3.35
CA SER A 601 -17.01 -24.52 3.73
C SER A 601 -18.03 -23.42 3.40
N SER A 602 -18.79 -23.61 2.32
CA SER A 602 -19.79 -22.64 1.86
C SER A 602 -20.99 -23.33 1.19
N HIS A 603 -22.01 -22.55 0.89
CA HIS A 603 -23.16 -23.03 0.09
C HIS A 603 -22.98 -22.81 -1.42
N GLN A 604 -21.80 -22.39 -1.85
CA GLN A 604 -21.54 -21.98 -3.25
C GLN A 604 -21.59 -23.16 -4.20
N GLU A 605 -21.13 -24.36 -3.81
CA GLU A 605 -21.16 -25.56 -4.62
C GLU A 605 -22.59 -25.93 -5.01
N PHE A 606 -23.49 -25.84 -4.06
CA PHE A 606 -24.90 -26.15 -4.28
C PHE A 606 -25.57 -25.09 -5.17
N GLU A 607 -25.26 -23.80 -4.93
CA GLU A 607 -25.76 -22.71 -5.77
C GLU A 607 -25.28 -22.85 -7.22
N MET A 608 -24.03 -23.25 -7.44
CA MET A 608 -23.50 -23.48 -8.78
C MET A 608 -24.17 -24.68 -9.48
N LEU A 609 -24.40 -25.79 -8.77
CA LEU A 609 -25.15 -26.93 -9.32
C LEU A 609 -26.57 -26.53 -9.73
N VAL A 610 -27.26 -25.79 -8.88
CA VAL A 610 -28.60 -25.26 -9.19
C VAL A 610 -28.55 -24.33 -10.41
N LYS A 611 -27.56 -23.45 -10.51
CA LYS A 611 -27.38 -22.58 -11.68
C LYS A 611 -27.08 -23.40 -12.96
N GLY A 612 -26.22 -24.41 -12.89
CA GLY A 612 -25.95 -25.32 -14.01
C GLY A 612 -27.20 -26.05 -14.52
N CYS A 613 -27.96 -26.64 -13.60
CA CYS A 613 -29.25 -27.25 -13.94
C CYS A 613 -30.26 -26.23 -14.52
N ALA A 614 -30.21 -24.98 -14.03
CA ALA A 614 -31.07 -23.92 -14.52
C ALA A 614 -30.80 -23.53 -15.98
N ASN A 615 -29.52 -23.48 -16.36
CA ASN A 615 -29.10 -23.08 -17.70
C ASN A 615 -29.55 -24.11 -18.75
N LYS A 616 -29.44 -25.40 -18.46
CA LYS A 616 -29.91 -26.49 -19.35
C LYS A 616 -31.40 -26.75 -19.29
N GLY A 617 -32.11 -26.29 -18.28
CA GLY A 617 -33.52 -26.54 -18.10
C GLY A 617 -33.88 -27.99 -17.68
N GLU A 618 -32.93 -28.74 -17.21
CA GLU A 618 -33.05 -30.17 -16.85
C GLU A 618 -33.71 -30.36 -15.47
N ALA A 619 -35.06 -30.40 -15.46
CA ALA A 619 -35.83 -30.65 -14.25
C ALA A 619 -35.52 -32.04 -13.62
N GLY A 620 -35.11 -33.00 -14.45
CA GLY A 620 -34.75 -34.35 -13.98
C GLY A 620 -33.49 -34.37 -13.11
N LEU A 621 -32.47 -33.59 -13.48
CA LEU A 621 -31.24 -33.40 -12.65
C LEU A 621 -31.53 -32.67 -11.33
N MET A 622 -32.41 -31.70 -11.36
CA MET A 622 -32.92 -31.02 -10.17
C MET A 622 -33.67 -32.02 -9.24
N GLY A 623 -34.46 -32.93 -9.81
CA GLY A 623 -35.07 -34.02 -9.06
C GLY A 623 -34.05 -34.94 -8.35
N LYS A 624 -32.97 -35.30 -9.05
CA LYS A 624 -31.88 -36.12 -8.46
C LYS A 624 -31.16 -35.34 -7.35
N LEU A 625 -30.86 -34.04 -7.58
CA LEU A 625 -30.26 -33.19 -6.56
C LEU A 625 -31.13 -33.05 -5.31
N LEU A 626 -32.45 -32.93 -5.48
CA LEU A 626 -33.41 -32.95 -4.37
C LEU A 626 -33.44 -34.32 -3.64
N GLN A 627 -33.26 -35.42 -4.35
CA GLN A 627 -33.17 -36.73 -3.76
C GLN A 627 -31.92 -36.89 -2.91
N GLU A 628 -30.78 -36.39 -3.39
CA GLU A 628 -29.53 -36.36 -2.63
C GLU A 628 -29.64 -35.54 -1.31
N ILE A 629 -30.38 -34.46 -1.34
CA ILE A 629 -30.69 -33.66 -0.14
C ILE A 629 -31.55 -34.47 0.84
N LYS A 630 -32.49 -35.30 0.33
CA LYS A 630 -33.37 -36.12 1.16
C LYS A 630 -32.63 -37.27 1.89
N GLU A 631 -31.72 -37.94 1.19
CA GLU A 631 -30.97 -39.07 1.70
C GLU A 631 -29.87 -38.65 2.71
N GLY A 632 -29.43 -37.42 2.67
CA GLY A 632 -28.52 -36.84 3.63
C GLY A 632 -29.22 -36.42 4.94
N GLN A 633 -29.89 -37.33 5.57
CA GLN A 633 -30.56 -37.13 6.85
C GLN A 633 -29.60 -36.66 7.93
N ARG A 634 -29.29 -35.49 8.08
CA ARG A 634 -28.98 -34.85 9.37
C ARG A 634 -28.15 -33.60 9.37
N LEU A 635 -27.41 -33.10 8.49
CA LEU A 635 -26.59 -31.96 8.94
C LEU A 635 -26.37 -30.78 8.00
N ASP A 636 -26.44 -30.94 6.68
CA ASP A 636 -25.82 -29.93 5.84
C ASP A 636 -26.69 -29.15 4.83
N SER A 637 -27.93 -29.49 4.63
CA SER A 637 -28.84 -28.69 3.79
C SER A 637 -29.47 -27.55 4.60
N GLY A 638 -28.83 -26.41 4.62
CA GLY A 638 -29.36 -25.24 5.30
C GLY A 638 -30.54 -24.59 4.55
N VAL A 639 -31.20 -23.65 5.20
CA VAL A 639 -32.28 -22.81 4.59
C VAL A 639 -31.85 -22.22 3.25
N HIS A 640 -30.58 -21.93 3.08
CA HIS A 640 -30.00 -21.40 1.86
C HIS A 640 -30.14 -22.35 0.67
N ASP A 641 -29.84 -23.63 0.84
CA ASP A 641 -29.91 -24.62 -0.23
C ASP A 641 -31.35 -24.78 -0.72
N TRP A 642 -32.30 -24.83 0.22
CA TRP A 642 -33.72 -24.87 -0.10
C TRP A 642 -34.19 -23.61 -0.84
N ASN A 643 -33.69 -22.44 -0.47
CA ASN A 643 -34.00 -21.19 -1.16
C ASN A 643 -33.53 -21.21 -2.61
N HIS A 644 -32.36 -21.76 -2.91
CA HIS A 644 -31.87 -21.88 -4.29
C HIS A 644 -32.76 -22.83 -5.10
N VAL A 645 -33.17 -23.96 -4.54
CA VAL A 645 -34.10 -24.90 -5.20
C VAL A 645 -35.46 -24.29 -5.46
N ILE A 646 -36.05 -23.63 -4.47
CA ILE A 646 -37.34 -22.96 -4.59
C ILE A 646 -37.23 -21.84 -5.62
N HIS A 647 -36.18 -21.03 -5.55
CA HIS A 647 -35.92 -19.96 -6.54
C HIS A 647 -35.81 -20.50 -7.97
N PHE A 648 -35.10 -21.65 -8.17
CA PHE A 648 -35.03 -22.31 -9.48
C PHE A 648 -36.41 -22.67 -10.02
N PHE A 649 -37.27 -23.36 -9.24
CA PHE A 649 -38.61 -23.75 -9.70
C PHE A 649 -39.47 -22.53 -9.97
N CYS A 650 -39.41 -21.50 -9.13
CA CYS A 650 -40.12 -20.23 -9.34
C CYS A 650 -39.69 -19.54 -10.63
N LYS A 651 -38.36 -19.45 -10.90
CA LYS A 651 -37.83 -18.89 -12.13
C LYS A 651 -38.25 -19.64 -13.40
N LYS A 652 -38.33 -20.99 -13.29
CA LYS A 652 -38.81 -21.85 -14.39
C LYS A 652 -40.36 -21.93 -14.47
N ARG A 653 -41.08 -21.19 -13.63
CA ARG A 653 -42.55 -21.16 -13.53
C ARG A 653 -43.17 -22.52 -13.14
N LEU A 654 -42.40 -23.41 -12.52
CA LEU A 654 -42.84 -24.73 -12.03
C LEU A 654 -43.34 -24.62 -10.57
N MET A 655 -44.41 -23.85 -10.34
CA MET A 655 -44.85 -23.49 -8.98
C MET A 655 -45.29 -24.70 -8.15
N GLN A 656 -45.87 -25.73 -8.77
CA GLN A 656 -46.23 -26.96 -8.06
C GLN A 656 -45.00 -27.65 -7.42
N ASP A 657 -43.89 -27.66 -8.14
CA ASP A 657 -42.64 -28.23 -7.61
C ASP A 657 -42.01 -27.32 -6.58
N ALA A 658 -42.12 -25.98 -6.74
CA ALA A 658 -41.70 -25.01 -5.72
C ALA A 658 -42.51 -25.20 -4.41
N GLU A 659 -43.83 -25.42 -4.49
CA GLU A 659 -44.69 -25.69 -3.33
C GLU A 659 -44.32 -27.03 -2.65
N LYS A 660 -44.03 -28.09 -3.45
CA LYS A 660 -43.56 -29.38 -2.92
C LYS A 660 -42.22 -29.20 -2.21
N ALA A 661 -41.31 -28.42 -2.78
CA ALA A 661 -40.00 -28.10 -2.17
C ALA A 661 -40.18 -27.33 -0.85
N LEU A 662 -41.07 -26.35 -0.80
CA LEU A 662 -41.37 -25.59 0.41
C LEU A 662 -42.01 -26.48 1.50
N LYS A 663 -42.96 -27.35 1.15
CA LYS A 663 -43.53 -28.31 2.08
C LYS A 663 -42.46 -29.28 2.62
N LYS A 664 -41.56 -29.73 1.75
CA LYS A 664 -40.45 -30.64 2.16
C LYS A 664 -39.45 -29.94 3.05
N MET A 665 -39.06 -28.71 2.73
CA MET A 665 -38.21 -27.89 3.60
C MET A 665 -38.78 -27.80 5.02
N ARG A 666 -40.10 -27.56 5.16
CA ARG A 666 -40.77 -27.49 6.46
C ARG A 666 -40.78 -28.87 7.17
N SER A 667 -41.03 -29.96 6.43
CA SER A 667 -41.07 -31.33 7.02
C SER A 667 -39.72 -31.79 7.54
N LEU A 668 -38.64 -31.17 7.08
CA LEU A 668 -37.27 -31.41 7.56
C LEU A 668 -36.85 -30.43 8.70
N GLY A 669 -37.78 -29.61 9.18
CA GLY A 669 -37.53 -28.71 10.30
C GLY A 669 -36.88 -27.38 9.90
N HIS A 670 -36.68 -27.12 8.61
CA HIS A 670 -36.14 -25.85 8.14
C HIS A 670 -37.23 -24.77 8.04
N LEU A 671 -37.03 -23.67 8.72
CA LEU A 671 -37.99 -22.55 8.72
C LEU A 671 -37.79 -21.65 7.50
N PRO A 672 -38.87 -21.38 6.71
CA PRO A 672 -38.79 -20.40 5.62
C PRO A 672 -38.39 -19.03 6.11
N ASN A 673 -37.60 -18.31 5.32
CA ASN A 673 -37.20 -16.93 5.60
C ASN A 673 -37.76 -15.95 4.55
N ALA A 674 -37.45 -14.66 4.68
CA ALA A 674 -37.91 -13.62 3.75
C ALA A 674 -37.53 -13.95 2.30
N GLN A 675 -36.36 -14.48 2.02
CA GLN A 675 -35.90 -14.87 0.69
C GLN A 675 -36.71 -16.04 0.10
N THR A 676 -37.13 -17.01 0.92
CA THR A 676 -38.01 -18.12 0.52
C THR A 676 -39.35 -17.56 0.02
N PHE A 677 -39.97 -16.69 0.82
CA PHE A 677 -41.25 -16.06 0.48
C PHE A 677 -41.13 -15.13 -0.72
N HIS A 678 -40.05 -14.36 -0.83
CA HIS A 678 -39.80 -13.50 -1.98
C HIS A 678 -39.74 -14.30 -3.29
N SER A 679 -39.02 -15.43 -3.29
CA SER A 679 -38.95 -16.33 -4.46
C SER A 679 -40.34 -16.85 -4.86
N MET A 680 -41.15 -17.25 -3.89
CA MET A 680 -42.52 -17.73 -4.14
C MET A 680 -43.45 -16.64 -4.70
N VAL A 681 -43.43 -15.45 -4.10
CA VAL A 681 -44.22 -14.31 -4.54
C VAL A 681 -43.86 -13.89 -5.96
N THR A 682 -42.55 -13.76 -6.25
CA THR A 682 -42.09 -13.41 -7.60
C THR A 682 -42.41 -14.48 -8.64
N GLY A 683 -42.32 -15.75 -8.25
CA GLY A 683 -42.73 -16.88 -9.10
C GLY A 683 -44.24 -16.82 -9.51
N TYR A 684 -45.12 -16.63 -8.54
CA TYR A 684 -46.56 -16.46 -8.83
C TYR A 684 -46.84 -15.20 -9.65
N ALA A 685 -46.14 -14.08 -9.35
CA ALA A 685 -46.26 -12.84 -10.13
C ALA A 685 -45.83 -13.01 -11.60
N ALA A 686 -44.79 -13.82 -11.85
CA ALA A 686 -44.29 -14.10 -13.20
C ALA A 686 -45.25 -14.95 -14.06
N ILE A 687 -46.00 -15.85 -13.44
CA ILE A 687 -47.02 -16.65 -14.13
C ILE A 687 -48.24 -15.79 -14.46
N GLY A 688 -48.64 -14.90 -13.56
CA GLY A 688 -49.82 -14.06 -13.65
C GLY A 688 -51.11 -14.84 -13.39
N GLY A 689 -52.18 -14.14 -12.93
CA GLY A 689 -53.49 -14.75 -12.65
C GLY A 689 -53.57 -15.56 -11.34
N LYS A 690 -52.49 -15.82 -10.66
CA LYS A 690 -52.36 -16.58 -9.40
C LYS A 690 -52.36 -15.69 -8.15
N TYR A 691 -53.29 -14.75 -8.11
CA TYR A 691 -53.33 -13.72 -7.05
C TYR A 691 -53.93 -14.24 -5.73
N THR A 692 -54.78 -15.26 -5.79
CA THR A 692 -55.36 -15.95 -4.64
C THR A 692 -54.31 -16.66 -3.84
N GLU A 693 -53.43 -17.35 -4.50
CA GLU A 693 -52.31 -18.08 -3.91
C GLU A 693 -51.34 -17.10 -3.20
N VAL A 694 -51.10 -15.93 -3.81
CA VAL A 694 -50.29 -14.87 -3.15
C VAL A 694 -51.03 -14.30 -1.94
N THR A 695 -52.36 -14.25 -1.95
CA THR A 695 -53.14 -13.79 -0.79
C THR A 695 -53.06 -14.78 0.36
N GLU A 696 -53.12 -16.08 0.09
CA GLU A 696 -52.94 -17.16 1.07
C GLU A 696 -51.51 -17.13 1.63
N LEU A 697 -50.52 -17.04 0.75
CA LEU A 697 -49.11 -16.92 1.15
C LEU A 697 -48.87 -15.69 2.02
N TRP A 698 -49.52 -14.57 1.72
CA TRP A 698 -49.44 -13.36 2.56
C TRP A 698 -50.03 -13.59 3.96
N GLY A 699 -51.12 -14.34 4.05
CA GLY A 699 -51.70 -14.75 5.33
C GLY A 699 -50.74 -15.62 6.14
N GLU A 700 -50.09 -16.60 5.50
CA GLU A 700 -49.04 -17.43 6.13
C GLU A 700 -47.83 -16.60 6.60
N MET A 701 -47.34 -15.71 5.76
CA MET A 701 -46.21 -14.84 6.09
C MET A 701 -46.49 -14.02 7.35
N LYS A 702 -47.67 -13.45 7.47
CA LYS A 702 -48.05 -12.65 8.67
C LYS A 702 -48.14 -13.55 9.91
N SER A 703 -48.75 -14.70 9.81
CA SER A 703 -48.83 -15.65 10.95
C SER A 703 -47.45 -16.15 11.35
N PHE A 704 -46.63 -16.45 10.38
CA PHE A 704 -45.25 -16.90 10.60
C PHE A 704 -44.37 -15.81 11.22
N ALA A 705 -44.45 -14.57 10.75
CA ALA A 705 -43.74 -13.44 11.30
C ALA A 705 -44.15 -13.14 12.75
N SER A 706 -45.43 -13.32 13.11
CA SER A 706 -45.87 -13.17 14.50
C SER A 706 -45.35 -14.27 15.43
N ALA A 707 -45.13 -15.49 14.91
CA ALA A 707 -44.65 -16.64 15.69
C ALA A 707 -43.14 -16.70 15.82
N THR A 708 -42.37 -16.23 14.83
CA THR A 708 -40.91 -16.40 14.73
C THR A 708 -40.12 -15.10 14.82
N ALA A 709 -40.75 -13.96 15.04
CA ALA A 709 -40.14 -12.62 14.99
C ALA A 709 -39.40 -12.33 13.66
N MET A 710 -39.80 -12.98 12.54
CA MET A 710 -39.24 -12.73 11.22
C MET A 710 -39.50 -11.29 10.80
N LYS A 711 -38.46 -10.57 10.42
CA LYS A 711 -38.58 -9.23 9.86
C LYS A 711 -38.79 -9.34 8.34
N PHE A 712 -39.75 -8.57 7.84
CA PHE A 712 -39.91 -8.40 6.39
C PHE A 712 -38.83 -7.43 5.87
N ASP A 713 -38.23 -7.78 4.74
CA ASP A 713 -37.34 -6.88 4.03
C ASP A 713 -38.14 -6.04 2.99
N GLN A 714 -37.53 -4.97 2.54
CA GLN A 714 -38.12 -4.02 1.60
C GLN A 714 -38.44 -4.69 0.26
N GLU A 715 -37.58 -5.58 -0.24
CA GLU A 715 -37.78 -6.25 -1.55
C GLU A 715 -38.97 -7.20 -1.54
N LEU A 716 -39.12 -7.95 -0.44
CA LEU A 716 -40.24 -8.83 -0.26
C LEU A 716 -41.58 -8.04 -0.26
N LEU A 717 -41.66 -7.00 0.60
CA LEU A 717 -42.90 -6.22 0.70
C LEU A 717 -43.21 -5.46 -0.59
N ASP A 718 -42.23 -4.96 -1.31
CA ASP A 718 -42.41 -4.33 -2.62
C ASP A 718 -42.89 -5.32 -3.66
N SER A 719 -42.43 -6.57 -3.67
CA SER A 719 -42.89 -7.64 -4.56
C SER A 719 -44.32 -8.06 -4.25
N VAL A 720 -44.70 -8.14 -2.98
CA VAL A 720 -46.06 -8.44 -2.53
C VAL A 720 -47.00 -7.29 -2.95
N LEU A 721 -46.63 -6.05 -2.69
CA LEU A 721 -47.36 -4.86 -3.03
C LEU A 721 -47.57 -4.75 -4.55
N TYR A 722 -46.51 -4.99 -5.34
CA TYR A 722 -46.59 -5.03 -6.80
C TYR A 722 -47.62 -6.02 -7.29
N THR A 723 -47.61 -7.22 -6.72
CA THR A 723 -48.53 -8.30 -7.13
C THR A 723 -49.99 -7.97 -6.78
N PHE A 724 -50.24 -7.45 -5.57
CA PHE A 724 -51.59 -7.08 -5.16
C PHE A 724 -52.15 -5.91 -5.98
N VAL A 725 -51.35 -4.89 -6.25
CA VAL A 725 -51.73 -3.75 -7.09
C VAL A 725 -52.02 -4.23 -8.52
N ARG A 726 -51.19 -5.07 -9.11
CA ARG A 726 -51.40 -5.64 -10.44
C ARG A 726 -52.68 -6.46 -10.51
N GLY A 727 -52.98 -7.22 -9.46
CA GLY A 727 -54.20 -8.06 -9.37
C GLY A 727 -55.46 -7.33 -8.96
N GLY A 728 -55.39 -6.08 -8.53
CA GLY A 728 -56.53 -5.30 -8.05
C GLY A 728 -56.99 -5.65 -6.62
N PHE A 729 -56.14 -6.27 -5.81
CA PHE A 729 -56.39 -6.62 -4.40
C PHE A 729 -56.04 -5.46 -3.47
N PHE A 730 -56.75 -4.31 -3.67
CA PHE A 730 -56.38 -3.05 -2.99
C PHE A 730 -56.52 -3.08 -1.47
N SER A 731 -57.43 -3.90 -0.90
CA SER A 731 -57.48 -4.08 0.56
C SER A 731 -56.16 -4.61 1.11
N ARG A 732 -55.59 -5.63 0.47
CA ARG A 732 -54.27 -6.20 0.86
C ARG A 732 -53.10 -5.27 0.51
N ALA A 733 -53.19 -4.58 -0.62
CA ALA A 733 -52.18 -3.59 -0.98
C ALA A 733 -52.06 -2.47 0.08
N ASN A 734 -53.21 -1.97 0.58
CA ASN A 734 -53.21 -0.98 1.65
C ASN A 734 -52.65 -1.54 2.96
N GLU A 735 -52.89 -2.80 3.32
CA GLU A 735 -52.23 -3.45 4.49
C GLU A 735 -50.70 -3.42 4.36
N VAL A 736 -50.20 -3.78 3.17
CA VAL A 736 -48.75 -3.79 2.91
C VAL A 736 -48.16 -2.36 2.98
N VAL A 737 -48.87 -1.38 2.39
CA VAL A 737 -48.46 0.05 2.45
C VAL A 737 -48.34 0.52 3.90
N VAL A 738 -49.36 0.27 4.72
CA VAL A 738 -49.33 0.65 6.15
C VAL A 738 -48.22 -0.04 6.89
N MET A 739 -47.92 -1.30 6.56
CA MET A 739 -46.81 -2.04 7.16
C MET A 739 -45.45 -1.44 6.78
N MET A 740 -45.23 -1.10 5.51
CA MET A 740 -44.03 -0.48 5.01
C MET A 740 -43.82 0.92 5.62
N GLU A 741 -44.88 1.72 5.70
CA GLU A 741 -44.82 3.06 6.30
C GLU A 741 -44.51 2.98 7.82
N LYS A 742 -45.10 2.02 8.56
CA LYS A 742 -44.76 1.79 9.97
C LYS A 742 -43.31 1.42 10.20
N GLN A 743 -42.68 0.75 9.26
CA GLN A 743 -41.27 0.33 9.31
C GLN A 743 -40.36 1.36 8.66
N SER A 744 -40.84 2.54 8.28
CA SER A 744 -40.10 3.62 7.61
C SER A 744 -39.40 3.15 6.32
N MET A 745 -39.98 2.20 5.60
CA MET A 745 -39.44 1.70 4.35
C MET A 745 -39.79 2.64 3.18
N PHE A 746 -38.90 2.73 2.21
CA PHE A 746 -39.13 3.55 1.03
C PHE A 746 -40.18 2.90 0.10
N ILE A 747 -41.19 3.69 -0.31
CA ILE A 747 -42.21 3.24 -1.28
C ILE A 747 -42.21 4.18 -2.47
N ASP A 748 -41.93 3.66 -3.65
CA ASP A 748 -41.96 4.42 -4.90
C ASP A 748 -43.41 4.66 -5.36
N LYS A 749 -44.04 5.74 -4.89
CA LYS A 749 -45.42 6.11 -5.26
C LYS A 749 -45.59 6.32 -6.76
N TYR A 750 -44.57 6.77 -7.48
CA TYR A 750 -44.63 6.97 -8.92
C TYR A 750 -44.72 5.65 -9.68
N LYS A 751 -43.96 4.64 -9.29
CA LYS A 751 -44.04 3.25 -9.79
C LYS A 751 -45.46 2.72 -9.64
N TYR A 752 -46.07 2.84 -8.47
CA TYR A 752 -47.38 2.31 -8.17
C TYR A 752 -48.53 3.13 -8.83
N ARG A 753 -48.34 4.44 -8.98
CA ARG A 753 -49.21 5.30 -9.80
C ARG A 753 -49.25 4.83 -11.25
N THR A 754 -48.12 4.59 -11.84
CA THR A 754 -47.98 4.12 -13.23
C THR A 754 -48.59 2.72 -13.39
N LEU A 755 -48.35 1.82 -12.42
CA LEU A 755 -48.93 0.49 -12.39
C LEU A 755 -50.49 0.53 -12.30
N PHE A 756 -51.01 1.36 -11.41
CA PHE A 756 -52.46 1.56 -11.27
C PHE A 756 -53.10 2.07 -12.58
N LEU A 757 -52.48 3.07 -13.22
CA LEU A 757 -52.96 3.60 -14.50
C LEU A 757 -52.90 2.57 -15.63
N ARG A 758 -51.88 1.69 -15.62
CA ARG A 758 -51.72 0.64 -16.64
C ARG A 758 -52.82 -0.42 -16.57
N TYR A 759 -53.16 -0.89 -15.37
CA TYR A 759 -54.03 -2.05 -15.19
C TYR A 759 -55.45 -1.68 -14.72
N HIS A 760 -55.63 -0.52 -14.06
CA HIS A 760 -56.86 -0.14 -13.37
C HIS A 760 -57.33 1.26 -13.72
N LYS A 761 -56.96 1.83 -14.91
CA LYS A 761 -57.29 3.19 -15.34
C LYS A 761 -58.76 3.52 -15.30
N THR A 762 -59.59 2.54 -15.64
CA THR A 762 -61.06 2.70 -15.69
C THR A 762 -61.78 2.30 -14.40
N LEU A 763 -61.06 1.69 -13.45
CA LEU A 763 -61.65 1.19 -12.23
C LEU A 763 -62.22 2.33 -11.39
N TYR A 764 -63.50 2.19 -11.01
CA TYR A 764 -64.22 3.18 -10.20
C TYR A 764 -64.34 4.57 -10.81
N LYS A 765 -64.29 4.69 -12.14
CA LYS A 765 -64.74 5.90 -12.87
C LYS A 765 -66.27 5.90 -12.99
N GLY A 766 -66.91 6.93 -12.43
CA GLY A 766 -68.37 7.10 -12.49
C GLY A 766 -69.12 6.94 -11.15
N LYS A 767 -70.47 7.21 -11.17
CA LYS A 767 -71.29 7.07 -9.98
C LYS A 767 -71.41 5.62 -9.54
N ALA A 768 -71.46 5.37 -8.24
CA ALA A 768 -71.63 4.02 -7.67
C ALA A 768 -72.99 3.42 -8.15
N PRO A 769 -73.04 2.15 -8.45
CA PRO A 769 -74.31 1.46 -8.68
C PRO A 769 -75.19 1.59 -7.44
N LYS A 770 -76.57 1.71 -7.70
CA LYS A 770 -77.53 1.96 -6.59
C LYS A 770 -77.66 0.78 -5.63
N VAL A 771 -77.25 -0.44 -6.03
CA VAL A 771 -77.32 -1.64 -5.20
C VAL A 771 -75.92 -2.28 -5.25
N GLN A 772 -75.26 -2.32 -4.10
CA GLN A 772 -73.96 -2.99 -3.92
C GLN A 772 -73.98 -3.88 -2.67
N SER A 773 -73.36 -5.06 -2.76
CA SER A 773 -73.16 -5.85 -1.55
C SER A 773 -72.11 -5.16 -0.65
N GLU A 774 -72.10 -5.41 0.65
CA GLU A 774 -71.19 -4.87 1.62
C GLU A 774 -69.72 -5.17 1.20
N ALA A 775 -69.45 -6.37 0.67
CA ALA A 775 -68.14 -6.76 0.18
C ALA A 775 -67.69 -5.93 -1.05
N GLN A 776 -68.62 -5.58 -1.96
CA GLN A 776 -68.34 -4.72 -3.11
C GLN A 776 -68.03 -3.28 -2.65
N LEU A 777 -68.72 -2.82 -1.61
CA LEU A 777 -68.54 -1.49 -1.05
C LEU A 777 -67.15 -1.38 -0.38
N LYS A 778 -66.79 -2.35 0.46
CA LYS A 778 -65.42 -2.45 1.06
C LYS A 778 -64.31 -2.53 0.02
N LYS A 779 -64.51 -3.31 -1.07
CA LYS A 779 -63.55 -3.41 -2.16
C LYS A 779 -63.40 -2.10 -2.94
N ARG A 780 -64.50 -1.37 -3.16
CA ARG A 780 -64.50 -0.05 -3.80
C ARG A 780 -63.77 0.99 -2.93
N GLU A 781 -64.07 1.02 -1.64
CA GLU A 781 -63.45 1.93 -0.67
C GLU A 781 -61.93 1.70 -0.59
N ALA A 782 -61.50 0.44 -0.50
CA ALA A 782 -60.07 0.10 -0.53
C ALA A 782 -59.39 0.57 -1.81
N GLY A 783 -60.04 0.42 -2.98
CA GLY A 783 -59.50 0.90 -4.25
C GLY A 783 -59.40 2.43 -4.33
N LEU A 784 -60.37 3.15 -3.79
CA LEU A 784 -60.36 4.61 -3.73
C LEU A 784 -59.31 5.13 -2.74
N THR A 785 -59.12 4.46 -1.61
CA THR A 785 -58.06 4.76 -0.63
C THR A 785 -56.68 4.62 -1.28
N PHE A 786 -56.43 3.50 -1.98
CA PHE A 786 -55.17 3.31 -2.70
C PHE A 786 -54.99 4.35 -3.80
N LYS A 787 -56.06 4.67 -4.58
CA LYS A 787 -56.02 5.71 -5.60
C LYS A 787 -55.63 7.08 -5.03
N LYS A 788 -56.16 7.45 -3.86
CA LYS A 788 -55.81 8.69 -3.14
C LYS A 788 -54.37 8.65 -2.68
N TRP A 789 -53.93 7.51 -2.15
CA TRP A 789 -52.58 7.35 -1.66
C TRP A 789 -51.51 7.54 -2.77
N VAL A 790 -51.77 7.06 -4.00
CA VAL A 790 -50.86 7.28 -5.15
C VAL A 790 -51.01 8.65 -5.82
N GLY A 791 -51.85 9.55 -5.29
CA GLY A 791 -52.04 10.89 -5.82
C GLY A 791 -52.81 10.97 -7.14
N LEU A 792 -53.84 10.14 -7.33
CA LEU A 792 -54.68 10.10 -8.52
C LEU A 792 -56.12 10.64 -8.28
N CYS A 793 -56.39 11.27 -7.14
CA CYS A 793 -57.65 11.94 -6.82
C CYS A 793 -57.57 13.40 -7.07
#